data_274418e5dfc5b3002af09f798bfa6964
#
_entry.id   274418e5dfc5b3002af09f798bfa6964
#
_cell.length_a   1.000
_cell.length_b   1.000
_cell.length_c   1.000
_cell.angle_alpha   90.00
_cell.angle_beta   90.00
_cell.angle_gamma   90.00
#
_symmetry.space_group_name_H-M   'P 1'
#
loop_
_entity.id
_entity.type
_entity.pdbx_description
1 polymer ?
#
loop_
_entity_poly.entity_id
_entity_poly.type
_entity_poly.pdbx_seq_one_letter_code
_entity_poly.pdbx_strand_id
1 'polypeptide(L)'
;MDLKTSLPQNAPADIVYSLPANFTREGDKMDGHFCVTKEKIYIYNGSEITLEYSIDDFSEFECKQQIGTSMAQGTLKSGETICFCGFSQDQFLRYAELIKLLDHCLRTGELMEITDTEEPVCPKCGLPLEGAKECIYCTGKGKTMVKLIKRIAPYKKYFAIAVICTILSELIWVLAPYLDRVIIDKYVTPKNTHWAGLAGVIITIVTLLLLAGVFEFFNMKNSFKVALNLGRDLRQEIFEKSQQLSMNSISKRTAGELINRVSSDAAKLEDFITANGKDAIVKILSLVIIGILLFIMDWRLALMTVLPVPIVFIIVQKLFDAMAIRYTKVWKNGVSHGETLHDILNGIRVVKSYGNEVREIQRYTECSERWAKSCVRAEMMWYLTIPASEFILTIGNFFVLYFGGNMILDHTMTLGQLIQFTTYVAMLYEPIRWLIQIPRNLADTSVSAGKVFEILDEDTDVRDCDDPVDLDIQGDIEFDGVYFGYKVYNPVLKDITCKINKGEMIGIVGHSGVGKSTMINLILRLYDCTQGEIRIDGVNIKDIAQHSLRSQVGVVLQETFLFDGNVLENIAYAKPDATFEEVIRAAKIANAHDFITKLPDGYNTRVGNKGYQLSGGERQRIAIARAILHDPKIIILDEATASLDTQTEKQIQDALGKLTKGRTTIAIAHRLSTLSNADRLIVLDKGRLAEFGTHAELMQKKGVYYKLVMAQRQTTKMKKSPTADLLSVK
;
A
#
# COMPACT_ATOMS: atom_id res chain seq x y z
N MET A 1 -10.32 -14.96 5.03
CA MET A 1 -11.52 -15.84 4.99
C MET A 1 -11.16 -17.08 5.74
N ASP A 2 -11.76 -17.31 6.90
CA ASP A 2 -11.42 -18.44 7.75
C ASP A 2 -12.01 -19.74 7.14
N LEU A 3 -11.13 -20.63 6.68
CA LEU A 3 -11.48 -21.95 6.16
C LEU A 3 -11.32 -23.04 7.25
N LYS A 4 -10.97 -22.67 8.48
CA LYS A 4 -10.94 -23.53 9.67
C LYS A 4 -11.94 -23.02 10.70
N THR A 5 -13.13 -23.59 10.70
CA THR A 5 -14.10 -23.39 11.78
C THR A 5 -13.91 -24.45 12.88
N SER A 6 -14.73 -24.41 13.95
CA SER A 6 -14.70 -25.39 15.05
C SER A 6 -14.66 -26.82 14.51
N LEU A 7 -13.72 -27.62 15.00
CA LEU A 7 -13.59 -29.03 14.62
C LEU A 7 -14.61 -29.88 15.39
N PRO A 8 -15.20 -30.95 14.78
CA PRO A 8 -16.00 -31.93 15.51
C PRO A 8 -15.14 -32.69 16.54
N GLN A 9 -15.77 -33.15 17.65
CA GLN A 9 -15.08 -33.75 18.79
C GLN A 9 -14.24 -35.00 18.47
N ASN A 10 -14.53 -35.69 17.36
CA ASN A 10 -13.83 -36.91 16.92
C ASN A 10 -13.07 -36.74 15.60
N ALA A 11 -12.66 -35.51 15.27
CA ALA A 11 -12.00 -35.22 14.01
C ALA A 11 -10.56 -35.76 13.95
N PRO A 12 -10.08 -36.28 12.80
CA PRO A 12 -8.69 -36.63 12.61
C PRO A 12 -7.77 -35.43 12.85
N ALA A 13 -6.57 -35.68 13.37
CA ALA A 13 -5.62 -34.62 13.69
C ALA A 13 -5.02 -33.92 12.44
N ASP A 14 -5.20 -34.49 11.26
CA ASP A 14 -4.66 -34.05 9.98
C ASP A 14 -5.64 -33.24 9.12
N ILE A 15 -6.77 -32.78 9.70
CA ILE A 15 -7.70 -31.91 8.97
C ILE A 15 -7.05 -30.57 8.65
N VAL A 16 -6.99 -30.28 7.34
CA VAL A 16 -6.45 -29.03 6.80
C VAL A 16 -7.53 -27.93 6.78
N TYR A 17 -8.75 -28.28 6.33
CA TYR A 17 -9.89 -27.35 6.22
C TYR A 17 -11.15 -27.91 6.87
N SER A 18 -11.95 -27.03 7.47
CA SER A 18 -13.24 -27.36 8.07
C SER A 18 -14.22 -26.22 7.89
N LEU A 19 -15.36 -26.48 7.23
CA LEU A 19 -16.43 -25.52 7.03
C LEU A 19 -17.76 -26.06 7.59
N PRO A 20 -18.65 -25.20 8.12
CA PRO A 20 -19.94 -25.66 8.64
C PRO A 20 -20.87 -26.10 7.49
N ALA A 21 -21.44 -27.28 7.61
CA ALA A 21 -22.42 -27.85 6.70
C ALA A 21 -23.81 -27.79 7.37
N ASN A 22 -24.73 -27.02 6.79
CA ASN A 22 -26.00 -26.67 7.41
C ASN A 22 -27.16 -27.60 6.97
N PHE A 23 -26.99 -28.30 5.84
CA PHE A 23 -28.02 -29.13 5.26
C PHE A 23 -27.42 -30.45 4.72
N THR A 24 -28.19 -31.54 4.85
CA THR A 24 -27.87 -32.81 4.20
C THR A 24 -27.98 -32.68 2.68
N ARG A 25 -27.53 -33.66 1.93
CA ARG A 25 -27.74 -33.73 0.46
C ARG A 25 -29.21 -33.78 0.04
N GLU A 26 -30.11 -34.18 0.94
CA GLU A 26 -31.56 -34.24 0.74
C GLU A 26 -32.26 -32.95 1.13
N GLY A 27 -31.55 -32.00 1.74
CA GLY A 27 -32.06 -30.69 2.10
C GLY A 27 -32.51 -30.56 3.56
N ASP A 28 -32.40 -31.60 4.37
CA ASP A 28 -32.73 -31.56 5.78
C ASP A 28 -31.67 -30.75 6.57
N LYS A 29 -32.09 -30.04 7.60
CA LYS A 29 -31.16 -29.29 8.47
C LYS A 29 -30.24 -30.27 9.19
N MET A 30 -28.94 -29.98 9.17
CA MET A 30 -27.94 -30.68 9.95
C MET A 30 -26.98 -29.65 10.63
N ASP A 31 -26.42 -30.06 11.75
CA ASP A 31 -25.33 -29.36 12.42
C ASP A 31 -24.03 -30.13 12.15
N GLY A 32 -23.49 -29.92 10.97
CA GLY A 32 -22.41 -30.72 10.44
C GLY A 32 -21.21 -29.89 9.99
N HIS A 33 -20.14 -30.62 9.64
CA HIS A 33 -18.91 -30.03 9.12
C HIS A 33 -18.46 -30.74 7.85
N PHE A 34 -18.05 -29.93 6.87
CA PHE A 34 -17.32 -30.38 5.69
C PHE A 34 -15.83 -30.26 5.99
N CYS A 35 -15.14 -31.37 6.17
CA CYS A 35 -13.74 -31.44 6.55
C CYS A 35 -12.90 -32.01 5.42
N VAL A 36 -11.72 -31.46 5.22
CA VAL A 36 -10.77 -31.88 4.18
C VAL A 36 -9.41 -32.13 4.82
N THR A 37 -8.85 -33.31 4.56
CA THR A 37 -7.45 -33.68 4.83
C THR A 37 -6.64 -33.56 3.53
N LYS A 38 -5.36 -33.91 3.57
CA LYS A 38 -4.51 -33.89 2.35
C LYS A 38 -4.96 -34.90 1.27
N GLU A 39 -5.67 -35.96 1.67
CA GLU A 39 -6.03 -37.06 0.77
C GLU A 39 -7.55 -37.29 0.69
N LYS A 40 -8.30 -36.91 1.74
CA LYS A 40 -9.72 -37.30 1.86
C LYS A 40 -10.62 -36.14 2.25
N ILE A 41 -11.90 -36.29 1.88
CA ILE A 41 -13.00 -35.41 2.23
C ILE A 41 -13.93 -36.17 3.18
N TYR A 42 -14.29 -35.51 4.29
CA TYR A 42 -15.21 -36.04 5.30
C TYR A 42 -16.39 -35.12 5.49
N ILE A 43 -17.59 -35.70 5.60
CA ILE A 43 -18.79 -34.97 6.01
C ILE A 43 -19.21 -35.51 7.37
N TYR A 44 -19.26 -34.62 8.36
CA TYR A 44 -19.71 -34.91 9.72
C TYR A 44 -21.14 -34.43 9.90
N ASN A 45 -21.97 -35.22 10.63
CA ASN A 45 -23.21 -34.77 11.22
C ASN A 45 -23.08 -34.93 12.73
N GLY A 46 -22.90 -33.81 13.46
CA GLY A 46 -22.47 -33.85 14.84
C GLY A 46 -21.08 -34.47 15.01
N SER A 47 -21.00 -35.63 15.65
CA SER A 47 -19.75 -36.39 15.87
C SER A 47 -19.55 -37.59 14.95
N GLU A 48 -20.54 -37.91 14.11
CA GLU A 48 -20.50 -39.09 13.22
C GLU A 48 -20.11 -38.72 11.79
N ILE A 49 -19.28 -39.56 11.16
CA ILE A 49 -18.92 -39.42 9.74
C ILE A 49 -20.05 -39.95 8.89
N THR A 50 -20.65 -39.08 8.09
CA THR A 50 -21.75 -39.44 7.19
C THR A 50 -21.23 -39.88 5.81
N LEU A 51 -20.18 -39.21 5.33
CA LEU A 51 -19.57 -39.47 4.02
C LEU A 51 -18.04 -39.38 4.15
N GLU A 52 -17.34 -40.27 3.43
CA GLU A 52 -15.91 -40.27 3.28
C GLU A 52 -15.55 -40.60 1.84
N TYR A 53 -14.70 -39.79 1.22
CA TYR A 53 -14.23 -39.97 -0.15
C TYR A 53 -12.75 -39.63 -0.26
N SER A 54 -12.02 -40.27 -1.18
CA SER A 54 -10.70 -39.80 -1.59
C SER A 54 -10.82 -38.65 -2.57
N ILE A 55 -9.96 -37.60 -2.44
CA ILE A 55 -9.93 -36.49 -3.38
C ILE A 55 -9.65 -37.00 -4.80
N ASP A 56 -8.77 -38.00 -4.93
CA ASP A 56 -8.38 -38.57 -6.22
C ASP A 56 -9.50 -39.30 -6.98
N ASP A 57 -10.60 -39.64 -6.33
CA ASP A 57 -11.74 -40.27 -7.01
C ASP A 57 -12.53 -39.34 -7.91
N PHE A 58 -12.31 -38.04 -7.73
CA PHE A 58 -13.06 -37.01 -8.44
C PHE A 58 -12.32 -36.48 -9.69
N SER A 59 -13.06 -35.96 -10.64
CA SER A 59 -12.58 -35.29 -11.84
C SER A 59 -12.73 -33.77 -11.75
N GLU A 60 -13.73 -33.29 -11.02
CA GLU A 60 -14.04 -31.86 -10.88
C GLU A 60 -14.87 -31.63 -9.61
N PHE A 61 -14.68 -30.47 -8.96
CA PHE A 61 -15.52 -30.00 -7.86
C PHE A 61 -16.26 -28.73 -8.24
N GLU A 62 -17.49 -28.56 -7.77
CA GLU A 62 -18.34 -27.40 -8.11
C GLU A 62 -19.19 -26.98 -6.91
N CYS A 63 -19.39 -25.62 -6.76
CA CYS A 63 -20.43 -25.06 -5.91
C CYS A 63 -21.63 -24.69 -6.76
N LYS A 64 -22.79 -25.31 -6.48
CA LYS A 64 -24.04 -24.99 -7.15
C LYS A 64 -24.90 -24.09 -6.31
N GLN A 65 -25.16 -22.88 -6.79
CA GLN A 65 -26.03 -21.93 -6.10
C GLN A 65 -27.50 -22.26 -6.36
N GLN A 66 -28.30 -22.26 -5.30
CA GLN A 66 -29.75 -22.41 -5.33
C GLN A 66 -30.45 -21.22 -4.65
N ILE A 67 -31.76 -21.11 -4.74
CA ILE A 67 -32.50 -20.04 -4.08
C ILE A 67 -32.48 -20.26 -2.57
N GLY A 68 -31.76 -19.39 -1.84
CA GLY A 68 -31.63 -19.42 -0.38
C GLY A 68 -30.58 -20.35 0.20
N THR A 69 -30.05 -21.30 -0.57
CA THR A 69 -28.99 -22.24 -0.15
C THR A 69 -27.98 -22.46 -1.28
N SER A 70 -26.87 -23.12 -0.97
CA SER A 70 -25.89 -23.56 -1.97
C SER A 70 -25.42 -24.95 -1.62
N MET A 71 -24.97 -25.69 -2.62
CA MET A 71 -24.53 -27.09 -2.47
C MET A 71 -23.09 -27.26 -2.94
N ALA A 72 -22.30 -28.02 -2.19
CA ALA A 72 -20.97 -28.48 -2.60
C ALA A 72 -21.13 -29.87 -3.25
N GLN A 73 -20.65 -30.02 -4.48
CA GLN A 73 -20.72 -31.27 -5.24
C GLN A 73 -19.39 -31.59 -5.93
N GLY A 74 -19.16 -32.85 -6.20
CA GLY A 74 -18.02 -33.32 -6.98
C GLY A 74 -18.46 -34.35 -8.00
N THR A 75 -17.83 -34.35 -9.17
CA THR A 75 -18.06 -35.32 -10.24
C THR A 75 -16.96 -36.39 -10.14
N LEU A 76 -17.35 -37.64 -9.91
CA LEU A 76 -16.43 -38.77 -9.90
C LEU A 76 -15.82 -39.02 -11.30
N LYS A 77 -14.70 -39.69 -11.37
CA LYS A 77 -14.09 -40.15 -12.64
C LYS A 77 -14.99 -41.09 -13.42
N SER A 78 -15.99 -41.72 -12.75
CA SER A 78 -17.07 -42.49 -13.39
C SER A 78 -18.11 -41.67 -14.14
N GLY A 79 -18.15 -40.33 -13.94
CA GLY A 79 -19.14 -39.42 -14.49
C GLY A 79 -20.36 -39.20 -13.58
N GLU A 80 -20.43 -39.83 -12.42
CA GLU A 80 -21.49 -39.64 -11.42
C GLU A 80 -21.19 -38.38 -10.58
N THR A 81 -22.20 -37.53 -10.36
CA THR A 81 -22.08 -36.33 -9.52
C THR A 81 -22.59 -36.59 -8.11
N ILE A 82 -21.75 -36.41 -7.13
CA ILE A 82 -22.07 -36.58 -5.72
C ILE A 82 -22.24 -35.21 -5.07
N CYS A 83 -23.37 -34.98 -4.39
CA CYS A 83 -23.57 -33.83 -3.53
C CYS A 83 -23.04 -34.17 -2.12
N PHE A 84 -22.15 -33.36 -1.60
CA PHE A 84 -21.55 -33.56 -0.27
C PHE A 84 -22.45 -33.00 0.83
N CYS A 85 -22.81 -31.72 0.75
CA CYS A 85 -23.63 -31.03 1.73
C CYS A 85 -24.22 -29.74 1.16
N GLY A 86 -25.28 -29.28 1.79
CA GLY A 86 -25.83 -27.93 1.59
C GLY A 86 -25.32 -26.95 2.66
N PHE A 87 -25.18 -25.70 2.29
CA PHE A 87 -24.73 -24.64 3.20
C PHE A 87 -25.47 -23.34 2.95
N SER A 88 -25.50 -22.45 3.95
CA SER A 88 -26.14 -21.15 3.88
C SER A 88 -25.40 -20.18 2.95
N GLN A 89 -26.11 -19.22 2.39
CA GLN A 89 -25.57 -18.31 1.37
C GLN A 89 -24.42 -17.41 1.87
N ASP A 90 -24.36 -17.14 3.16
CA ASP A 90 -23.23 -16.42 3.81
C ASP A 90 -21.91 -17.21 3.77
N GLN A 91 -21.96 -18.56 3.65
CA GLN A 91 -20.80 -19.43 3.52
C GLN A 91 -20.33 -19.63 2.06
N PHE A 92 -21.09 -19.14 1.07
CA PHE A 92 -20.83 -19.42 -0.34
C PHE A 92 -19.40 -19.06 -0.77
N LEU A 93 -18.88 -17.92 -0.35
CA LEU A 93 -17.51 -17.50 -0.70
C LEU A 93 -16.44 -18.43 -0.14
N ARG A 94 -16.65 -18.96 1.08
CA ARG A 94 -15.73 -19.90 1.73
C ARG A 94 -15.71 -21.24 1.01
N TYR A 95 -16.87 -21.78 0.70
CA TYR A 95 -16.99 -23.01 -0.08
C TYR A 95 -16.44 -22.86 -1.49
N ALA A 96 -16.73 -21.77 -2.17
CA ALA A 96 -16.19 -21.50 -3.51
C ALA A 96 -14.65 -21.43 -3.52
N GLU A 97 -14.04 -20.90 -2.46
CA GLU A 97 -12.59 -20.85 -2.30
C GLU A 97 -12.04 -22.26 -2.02
N LEU A 98 -12.65 -23.01 -1.11
CA LEU A 98 -12.25 -24.39 -0.78
C LEU A 98 -12.35 -25.31 -2.01
N ILE A 99 -13.38 -25.19 -2.82
CA ILE A 99 -13.55 -25.97 -4.04
C ILE A 99 -12.44 -25.68 -5.05
N LYS A 100 -12.02 -24.43 -5.20
CA LYS A 100 -10.86 -24.09 -6.06
C LYS A 100 -9.55 -24.73 -5.58
N LEU A 101 -9.39 -24.86 -4.25
CA LEU A 101 -8.24 -25.55 -3.66
C LEU A 101 -8.29 -27.05 -3.93
N LEU A 102 -9.47 -27.65 -3.84
CA LEU A 102 -9.66 -29.06 -4.19
C LEU A 102 -9.40 -29.32 -5.69
N ASP A 103 -9.87 -28.43 -6.57
CA ASP A 103 -9.55 -28.51 -8.00
C ASP A 103 -8.05 -28.29 -8.29
N HIS A 104 -7.39 -27.48 -7.50
CA HIS A 104 -5.93 -27.34 -7.59
C HIS A 104 -5.23 -28.62 -7.15
N CYS A 105 -5.68 -29.23 -6.05
CA CYS A 105 -5.18 -30.50 -5.55
C CYS A 105 -5.32 -31.62 -6.61
N LEU A 106 -6.46 -31.71 -7.30
CA LEU A 106 -6.66 -32.68 -8.39
C LEU A 106 -5.65 -32.53 -9.54
N ARG A 107 -5.15 -31.32 -9.78
CA ARG A 107 -4.20 -31.05 -10.88
C ARG A 107 -2.74 -31.21 -10.47
N THR A 108 -2.41 -30.91 -9.23
CA THR A 108 -1.00 -30.87 -8.75
C THR A 108 -0.65 -32.07 -7.87
N GLY A 109 -1.66 -32.80 -7.35
CA GLY A 109 -1.46 -33.85 -6.36
C GLY A 109 -1.19 -33.33 -4.94
N GLU A 110 -1.14 -32.02 -4.72
CA GLU A 110 -0.88 -31.43 -3.40
C GLU A 110 -2.00 -30.47 -2.99
N LEU A 111 -2.59 -30.70 -1.82
CA LEU A 111 -3.52 -29.75 -1.22
C LEU A 111 -2.73 -28.58 -0.62
N MET A 112 -2.88 -27.41 -1.20
CA MET A 112 -2.23 -26.20 -0.74
C MET A 112 -2.85 -25.77 0.58
N GLU A 113 -2.04 -25.66 1.64
CA GLU A 113 -2.48 -25.10 2.91
C GLU A 113 -2.50 -23.57 2.79
N ILE A 114 -3.69 -22.99 2.65
CA ILE A 114 -3.85 -21.56 2.88
C ILE A 114 -3.92 -21.36 4.39
N THR A 115 -2.82 -20.94 4.98
CA THR A 115 -2.85 -20.32 6.29
C THR A 115 -3.68 -19.05 6.12
N ASP A 116 -4.79 -19.01 6.82
CA ASP A 116 -5.84 -18.01 6.85
C ASP A 116 -5.57 -16.70 6.13
N THR A 117 -6.53 -16.32 5.32
CA THR A 117 -6.67 -14.99 4.75
C THR A 117 -7.22 -13.94 5.73
N GLU A 118 -7.23 -14.17 7.02
CA GLU A 118 -6.97 -13.09 7.95
C GLU A 118 -5.52 -12.69 7.72
N GLU A 119 -5.28 -11.43 7.39
CA GLU A 119 -3.92 -10.89 7.33
C GLU A 119 -3.11 -11.51 8.46
N PRO A 120 -1.97 -12.17 8.17
CA PRO A 120 -1.25 -12.91 9.18
C PRO A 120 -1.03 -12.01 10.38
N VAL A 121 -1.63 -12.35 11.50
CA VAL A 121 -1.52 -11.57 12.73
C VAL A 121 -0.24 -11.93 13.46
N CYS A 122 0.42 -10.96 14.01
CA CYS A 122 1.61 -11.19 14.79
C CYS A 122 1.29 -12.07 16.02
N PRO A 123 1.97 -13.20 16.21
CA PRO A 123 1.74 -14.09 17.35
C PRO A 123 2.07 -13.44 18.70
N LYS A 124 2.83 -12.33 18.70
CA LYS A 124 3.20 -11.61 19.93
C LYS A 124 2.24 -10.49 20.32
N CYS A 125 1.69 -9.74 19.35
CA CYS A 125 0.86 -8.57 19.62
C CYS A 125 -0.54 -8.63 19.01
N GLY A 126 -0.85 -9.67 18.20
CA GLY A 126 -2.16 -9.84 17.56
C GLY A 126 -2.47 -8.81 16.47
N LEU A 127 -1.48 -8.00 16.03
CA LEU A 127 -1.67 -7.02 14.94
C LEU A 127 -1.55 -7.68 13.58
N PRO A 128 -2.35 -7.27 12.59
CA PRO A 128 -2.22 -7.76 11.22
C PRO A 128 -0.83 -7.40 10.68
N LEU A 129 -0.22 -8.33 9.94
CA LEU A 129 1.11 -8.18 9.35
C LEU A 129 1.08 -7.49 7.98
N GLU A 130 -0.10 -7.12 7.44
CA GLU A 130 -0.34 -6.37 6.19
C GLU A 130 0.61 -6.79 5.03
N GLY A 131 0.88 -8.10 4.90
CA GLY A 131 1.81 -8.62 3.89
C GLY A 131 3.28 -8.65 4.30
N ALA A 132 3.67 -8.07 5.42
CA ALA A 132 5.02 -8.12 5.95
C ALA A 132 5.35 -9.52 6.54
N LYS A 133 6.56 -10.03 6.29
CA LYS A 133 7.02 -11.30 6.85
C LYS A 133 7.24 -11.25 8.38
N GLU A 134 7.47 -10.07 8.93
CA GLU A 134 7.74 -9.83 10.35
C GLU A 134 6.87 -8.69 10.88
N CYS A 135 6.42 -8.80 12.13
CA CYS A 135 5.64 -7.74 12.77
C CYS A 135 6.49 -6.49 12.99
N ILE A 136 6.08 -5.40 12.37
CA ILE A 136 6.73 -4.08 12.47
C ILE A 136 6.83 -3.62 13.93
N TYR A 137 5.85 -3.98 14.77
CA TYR A 137 5.81 -3.59 16.17
C TYR A 137 6.67 -4.46 17.10
N CYS A 138 6.80 -5.76 16.79
CA CYS A 138 7.40 -6.73 17.71
C CYS A 138 8.82 -7.17 17.36
N THR A 139 9.16 -7.29 16.08
CA THR A 139 10.38 -7.97 15.64
C THR A 139 11.41 -7.07 14.98
N GLY A 140 11.02 -5.89 14.53
CA GLY A 140 11.86 -5.07 13.65
C GLY A 140 12.43 -3.77 14.22
N LYS A 141 12.02 -3.31 15.43
CA LYS A 141 12.35 -1.95 15.93
C LYS A 141 13.83 -1.60 15.84
N GLY A 142 14.71 -2.50 16.26
CA GLY A 142 16.15 -2.26 16.21
C GLY A 142 16.75 -2.32 14.82
N LYS A 143 16.38 -3.34 14.01
CA LYS A 143 16.92 -3.54 12.66
C LYS A 143 16.52 -2.42 11.71
N THR A 144 15.26 -2.01 11.76
CA THR A 144 14.70 -0.93 10.93
C THR A 144 15.35 0.42 11.28
N MET A 145 15.54 0.69 12.59
CA MET A 145 16.25 1.90 13.03
C MET A 145 17.72 1.91 12.60
N VAL A 146 18.40 0.76 12.64
CA VAL A 146 19.78 0.65 12.13
C VAL A 146 19.84 0.91 10.63
N LYS A 147 18.89 0.40 9.84
CA LYS A 147 18.79 0.71 8.41
C LYS A 147 18.62 2.22 8.19
N LEU A 148 17.76 2.86 8.96
CA LEU A 148 17.51 4.30 8.87
C LEU A 148 18.76 5.12 9.24
N ILE A 149 19.45 4.77 10.33
CA ILE A 149 20.68 5.44 10.76
C ILE A 149 21.78 5.30 9.70
N LYS A 150 21.92 4.14 9.05
CA LYS A 150 22.88 3.95 7.96
C LYS A 150 22.65 4.91 6.78
N ARG A 151 21.40 5.36 6.55
CA ARG A 151 21.06 6.35 5.50
C ARG A 151 21.59 7.77 5.81
N ILE A 152 22.01 8.05 7.06
CA ILE A 152 22.65 9.31 7.42
C ILE A 152 24.12 9.35 6.93
N ALA A 153 24.71 8.20 6.62
CA ALA A 153 26.14 8.11 6.28
C ALA A 153 26.63 9.09 5.18
N PRO A 154 25.89 9.39 4.11
CA PRO A 154 26.30 10.38 3.11
C PRO A 154 26.43 11.79 3.71
N TYR A 155 25.66 12.10 4.77
CA TYR A 155 25.55 13.40 5.39
C TYR A 155 26.35 13.53 6.68
N LYS A 156 27.23 12.55 7.00
CA LYS A 156 28.01 12.47 8.24
C LYS A 156 28.75 13.75 8.61
N LYS A 157 29.23 14.52 7.62
CA LYS A 157 29.94 15.81 7.87
C LYS A 157 29.00 16.85 8.50
N TYR A 158 27.82 17.04 7.92
CA TYR A 158 26.82 17.99 8.45
C TYR A 158 26.27 17.53 9.79
N PHE A 159 26.02 16.22 9.95
CA PHE A 159 25.59 15.65 11.21
C PHE A 159 26.64 15.82 12.32
N ALA A 160 27.90 15.55 12.04
CA ALA A 160 29.00 15.75 12.99
C ALA A 160 29.15 17.22 13.43
N ILE A 161 29.05 18.16 12.47
CA ILE A 161 29.10 19.61 12.81
C ILE A 161 27.92 19.97 13.71
N ALA A 162 26.71 19.49 13.39
CA ALA A 162 25.55 19.75 14.22
C ALA A 162 25.75 19.22 15.66
N VAL A 163 26.19 17.97 15.81
CA VAL A 163 26.47 17.37 17.13
C VAL A 163 27.53 18.14 17.88
N ILE A 164 28.66 18.50 17.24
CA ILE A 164 29.74 19.28 17.87
C ILE A 164 29.23 20.65 18.35
N CYS A 165 28.47 21.36 17.48
CA CYS A 165 27.92 22.66 17.86
C CYS A 165 26.93 22.53 19.02
N THR A 166 26.12 21.48 19.07
CA THR A 166 25.21 21.25 20.20
C THR A 166 25.97 20.94 21.48
N ILE A 167 27.02 20.11 21.41
CA ILE A 167 27.90 19.82 22.60
C ILE A 167 28.56 21.10 23.12
N LEU A 168 29.05 21.95 22.22
CA LEU A 168 29.67 23.22 22.63
C LEU A 168 28.65 24.17 23.27
N SER A 169 27.45 24.24 22.72
CA SER A 169 26.34 25.01 23.30
C SER A 169 25.96 24.47 24.70
N GLU A 170 25.79 23.15 24.85
CA GLU A 170 25.49 22.54 26.15
C GLU A 170 26.58 22.75 27.19
N LEU A 171 27.85 22.68 26.81
CA LEU A 171 28.96 22.98 27.74
C LEU A 171 28.89 24.41 28.26
N ILE A 172 28.51 25.37 27.43
CA ILE A 172 28.30 26.77 27.86
C ILE A 172 27.12 26.86 28.84
N TRP A 173 26.01 26.18 28.56
CA TRP A 173 24.86 26.14 29.46
C TRP A 173 25.19 25.49 30.80
N VAL A 174 26.06 24.46 30.86
CA VAL A 174 26.52 23.83 32.07
C VAL A 174 27.45 24.78 32.89
N LEU A 175 28.15 25.72 32.23
CA LEU A 175 28.99 26.69 32.90
C LEU A 175 28.21 27.84 33.55
N ALA A 176 27.04 28.17 33.05
CA ALA A 176 26.23 29.31 33.53
C ALA A 176 25.91 29.25 35.04
N PRO A 177 25.43 28.13 35.64
CA PRO A 177 25.15 28.06 37.07
C PRO A 177 26.37 28.28 37.96
N TYR A 178 27.54 27.93 37.47
CA TYR A 178 28.80 28.24 38.21
C TYR A 178 29.06 29.76 38.27
N LEU A 179 28.80 30.48 37.17
CA LEU A 179 28.94 31.94 37.15
C LEU A 179 27.88 32.63 38.00
N ASP A 180 26.68 32.12 38.04
CA ASP A 180 25.59 32.58 38.93
C ASP A 180 26.00 32.43 40.40
N ARG A 181 26.62 31.30 40.78
CA ARG A 181 27.20 31.12 42.11
C ARG A 181 28.26 32.18 42.42
N VAL A 182 29.16 32.47 41.47
CA VAL A 182 30.20 33.51 41.66
C VAL A 182 29.56 34.88 41.94
N ILE A 183 28.47 35.23 41.23
CA ILE A 183 27.73 36.47 41.49
C ILE A 183 27.19 36.49 42.92
N ILE A 184 26.54 35.42 43.35
CA ILE A 184 25.87 35.34 44.64
C ILE A 184 26.90 35.36 45.78
N ASP A 185 27.91 34.50 45.72
CA ASP A 185 28.86 34.30 46.83
C ASP A 185 29.88 35.44 46.95
N LYS A 186 30.29 36.11 45.84
CA LYS A 186 31.33 37.16 45.88
C LYS A 186 30.78 38.58 45.93
N TYR A 187 29.58 38.80 45.40
CA TYR A 187 29.05 40.16 45.26
C TYR A 187 27.74 40.40 46.02
N VAL A 188 26.78 39.48 45.97
CA VAL A 188 25.46 39.67 46.57
C VAL A 188 25.52 39.39 48.11
N THR A 189 25.99 38.23 48.52
CA THR A 189 25.99 37.82 49.93
C THR A 189 26.91 38.71 50.79
N PRO A 190 28.17 39.03 50.38
CA PRO A 190 29.00 39.93 51.13
C PRO A 190 28.66 41.43 51.00
N LYS A 191 27.62 41.78 50.18
CA LYS A 191 27.25 43.16 49.83
C LYS A 191 28.45 43.96 49.26
N ASN A 192 29.25 43.31 48.43
CA ASN A 192 30.48 43.88 47.87
C ASN A 192 30.14 44.93 46.81
N THR A 193 30.63 46.14 47.00
CA THR A 193 30.39 47.31 46.11
C THR A 193 31.31 47.36 44.89
N HIS A 194 32.09 46.34 44.60
CA HIS A 194 32.95 46.28 43.41
C HIS A 194 32.18 46.11 42.13
N TRP A 195 31.51 47.18 41.68
CA TRP A 195 30.66 47.23 40.49
C TRP A 195 31.38 46.79 39.20
N ALA A 196 32.69 47.11 39.07
CA ALA A 196 33.44 46.72 37.88
C ALA A 196 33.62 45.18 37.77
N GLY A 197 33.84 44.50 38.91
CA GLY A 197 33.94 43.05 38.93
C GLY A 197 32.64 42.34 38.64
N LEU A 198 31.54 42.85 39.23
CA LEU A 198 30.18 42.34 38.93
C LEU A 198 29.83 42.51 37.45
N ALA A 199 30.10 43.73 36.90
CA ALA A 199 29.87 43.99 35.47
C ALA A 199 30.69 43.03 34.58
N GLY A 200 31.95 42.73 34.97
CA GLY A 200 32.79 41.76 34.25
C GLY A 200 32.19 40.35 34.18
N VAL A 201 31.66 39.84 35.31
CA VAL A 201 30.99 38.54 35.31
C VAL A 201 29.71 38.56 34.47
N ILE A 202 28.90 39.61 34.55
CA ILE A 202 27.67 39.77 33.74
C ILE A 202 28.02 39.82 32.25
N ILE A 203 29.03 40.59 31.85
CA ILE A 203 29.49 40.67 30.46
C ILE A 203 29.97 39.27 29.99
N THR A 204 30.67 38.53 30.85
CA THR A 204 31.11 37.16 30.54
C THR A 204 29.92 36.24 30.28
N ILE A 205 28.87 36.28 31.13
CA ILE A 205 27.64 35.49 30.93
C ILE A 205 26.98 35.87 29.60
N VAL A 206 26.78 37.16 29.34
CA VAL A 206 26.16 37.63 28.08
C VAL A 206 26.97 37.18 26.86
N THR A 207 28.29 37.26 26.93
CA THR A 207 29.18 36.83 25.84
C THR A 207 29.07 35.33 25.61
N LEU A 208 29.02 34.52 26.65
CA LEU A 208 28.85 33.07 26.56
C LEU A 208 27.47 32.71 25.98
N LEU A 209 26.40 33.38 26.41
CA LEU A 209 25.05 33.15 25.87
C LEU A 209 24.95 33.52 24.38
N LEU A 210 25.59 34.63 23.96
CA LEU A 210 25.70 34.97 22.56
C LEU A 210 26.47 33.91 21.77
N LEU A 211 27.56 33.41 22.31
CA LEU A 211 28.34 32.35 21.70
C LEU A 211 27.55 31.03 21.60
N ALA A 212 26.78 30.68 22.63
CA ALA A 212 25.87 29.53 22.60
C ALA A 212 24.82 29.69 21.52
N GLY A 213 24.25 30.90 21.35
CA GLY A 213 23.31 31.23 20.27
C GLY A 213 23.92 31.05 18.88
N VAL A 214 25.18 31.42 18.69
CA VAL A 214 25.91 31.20 17.43
C VAL A 214 26.08 29.70 17.16
N PHE A 215 26.48 28.91 18.15
CA PHE A 215 26.57 27.45 17.99
C PHE A 215 25.20 26.82 17.68
N GLU A 216 24.14 27.27 18.35
CA GLU A 216 22.79 26.77 18.09
C GLU A 216 22.32 27.10 16.68
N PHE A 217 22.66 28.29 16.16
CA PHE A 217 22.38 28.63 14.75
C PHE A 217 23.09 27.67 13.79
N PHE A 218 24.38 27.37 13.99
CA PHE A 218 25.08 26.42 13.12
C PHE A 218 24.56 25.00 13.28
N ASN A 219 24.17 24.58 14.48
CA ASN A 219 23.50 23.34 14.76
C ASN A 219 22.20 23.24 13.95
N MET A 220 21.30 24.22 14.09
CA MET A 220 20.03 24.26 13.34
C MET A 220 20.24 24.18 11.84
N LYS A 221 21.13 25.00 11.30
CA LYS A 221 21.45 25.05 9.86
C LYS A 221 21.90 23.68 9.33
N ASN A 222 22.79 22.99 10.03
CA ASN A 222 23.35 21.73 9.58
C ASN A 222 22.37 20.56 9.81
N SER A 223 21.62 20.55 10.92
CA SER A 223 20.54 19.59 11.16
C SER A 223 19.45 19.67 10.09
N PHE A 224 19.05 20.89 9.71
CA PHE A 224 18.06 21.11 8.66
C PHE A 224 18.56 20.61 7.30
N LYS A 225 19.85 20.81 6.98
CA LYS A 225 20.44 20.25 5.75
C LYS A 225 20.43 18.71 5.73
N VAL A 226 20.73 18.07 6.86
CA VAL A 226 20.66 16.61 6.97
C VAL A 226 19.24 16.14 6.75
N ALA A 227 18.27 16.75 7.42
CA ALA A 227 16.86 16.41 7.33
C ALA A 227 16.32 16.50 5.90
N LEU A 228 16.44 17.69 5.28
CA LEU A 228 15.90 17.94 3.95
C LEU A 228 16.52 17.02 2.88
N ASN A 229 17.84 16.82 2.92
CA ASN A 229 18.51 15.96 1.95
C ASN A 229 18.12 14.49 2.14
N LEU A 230 18.07 14.02 3.38
CA LEU A 230 17.63 12.66 3.69
C LEU A 230 16.17 12.45 3.28
N GLY A 231 15.28 13.41 3.60
CA GLY A 231 13.88 13.36 3.22
C GLY A 231 13.69 13.34 1.69
N ARG A 232 14.46 14.16 0.97
CA ARG A 232 14.48 14.15 -0.49
C ARG A 232 14.89 12.78 -1.04
N ASP A 233 16.02 12.25 -0.55
CA ASP A 233 16.57 10.99 -1.04
C ASP A 233 15.64 9.81 -0.74
N LEU A 234 15.02 9.78 0.46
CA LEU A 234 14.03 8.77 0.81
C LEU A 234 12.81 8.85 -0.08
N ARG A 235 12.24 10.05 -0.30
CA ARG A 235 11.08 10.23 -1.20
C ARG A 235 11.40 9.79 -2.63
N GLN A 236 12.57 10.15 -3.12
CA GLN A 236 13.02 9.74 -4.46
C GLN A 236 13.15 8.22 -4.55
N GLU A 237 13.82 7.58 -3.59
CA GLU A 237 14.03 6.13 -3.59
C GLU A 237 12.70 5.34 -3.48
N ILE A 238 11.77 5.81 -2.61
CA ILE A 238 10.44 5.20 -2.51
C ILE A 238 9.68 5.36 -3.83
N PHE A 239 9.75 6.54 -4.45
CA PHE A 239 9.09 6.81 -5.73
C PHE A 239 9.66 5.94 -6.85
N GLU A 240 10.98 5.89 -7.01
CA GLU A 240 11.68 5.05 -7.99
C GLU A 240 11.32 3.58 -7.80
N LYS A 241 11.36 3.09 -6.56
CA LYS A 241 10.96 1.73 -6.24
C LYS A 241 9.49 1.46 -6.55
N SER A 242 8.60 2.41 -6.26
CA SER A 242 7.17 2.31 -6.58
C SER A 242 6.90 2.18 -8.07
N GLN A 243 7.74 2.80 -8.93
CA GLN A 243 7.66 2.63 -10.38
C GLN A 243 8.15 1.25 -10.86
N GLN A 244 9.01 0.59 -10.08
CA GLN A 244 9.57 -0.73 -10.40
C GLN A 244 8.73 -1.88 -9.84
N LEU A 245 7.73 -1.61 -8.98
CA LEU A 245 6.87 -2.64 -8.42
C LEU A 245 6.07 -3.34 -9.53
N SER A 246 5.82 -4.65 -9.35
CA SER A 246 4.95 -5.41 -10.23
C SER A 246 3.48 -4.95 -10.11
N MET A 247 2.70 -5.17 -11.17
CA MET A 247 1.27 -4.88 -11.14
C MET A 247 0.52 -5.66 -10.04
N ASN A 248 1.01 -6.84 -9.67
CA ASN A 248 0.47 -7.61 -8.56
C ASN A 248 0.64 -6.87 -7.22
N SER A 249 1.81 -6.26 -6.99
CA SER A 249 2.10 -5.47 -5.80
C SER A 249 1.31 -4.15 -5.76
N ILE A 250 1.19 -3.48 -6.92
CA ILE A 250 0.43 -2.23 -7.05
C ILE A 250 -1.07 -2.47 -6.84
N SER A 251 -1.63 -3.56 -7.40
CA SER A 251 -3.07 -3.86 -7.30
C SER A 251 -3.53 -4.20 -5.88
N LYS A 252 -2.63 -4.61 -4.99
CA LYS A 252 -2.91 -4.88 -3.57
C LYS A 252 -2.97 -3.60 -2.73
N ARG A 253 -2.49 -2.47 -3.25
CA ARG A 253 -2.40 -1.18 -2.56
C ARG A 253 -3.23 -0.12 -3.26
N THR A 254 -3.72 0.84 -2.49
CA THR A 254 -4.38 2.00 -3.07
C THR A 254 -3.37 3.07 -3.47
N ALA A 255 -3.70 3.90 -4.47
CA ALA A 255 -2.87 5.04 -4.84
C ALA A 255 -2.64 6.01 -3.66
N GLY A 256 -3.68 6.21 -2.82
CA GLY A 256 -3.59 7.02 -1.60
C GLY A 256 -2.59 6.46 -0.59
N GLU A 257 -2.49 5.14 -0.48
CA GLU A 257 -1.50 4.49 0.36
C GLU A 257 -0.07 4.77 -0.13
N LEU A 258 0.22 4.58 -1.41
CA LEU A 258 1.54 4.87 -2.00
C LEU A 258 1.91 6.36 -1.83
N ILE A 259 0.96 7.28 -2.05
CA ILE A 259 1.16 8.71 -1.80
C ILE A 259 1.54 8.96 -0.33
N ASN A 260 0.85 8.32 0.62
CA ASN A 260 1.16 8.46 2.05
C ASN A 260 2.57 7.93 2.40
N ARG A 261 3.06 6.85 1.75
CA ARG A 261 4.43 6.36 1.95
C ARG A 261 5.47 7.39 1.51
N VAL A 262 5.28 7.97 0.30
CA VAL A 262 6.22 8.95 -0.26
C VAL A 262 6.19 10.27 0.51
N SER A 263 5.01 10.72 0.98
CA SER A 263 4.85 12.03 1.61
C SER A 263 4.93 11.94 3.14
N SER A 264 3.91 11.40 3.78
CA SER A 264 3.71 11.44 5.24
C SER A 264 4.68 10.53 6.00
N ASP A 265 4.85 9.26 5.57
CA ASP A 265 5.72 8.34 6.28
C ASP A 265 7.19 8.74 6.13
N ALA A 266 7.62 9.18 4.95
CA ALA A 266 8.98 9.73 4.75
C ALA A 266 9.23 10.99 5.60
N ALA A 267 8.24 11.89 5.74
CA ALA A 267 8.36 13.07 6.59
C ALA A 267 8.53 12.72 8.07
N LYS A 268 7.78 11.72 8.58
CA LYS A 268 7.96 11.27 9.97
C LYS A 268 9.35 10.70 10.25
N LEU A 269 9.97 10.03 9.27
CA LEU A 269 11.35 9.55 9.38
C LEU A 269 12.35 10.71 9.41
N GLU A 270 12.15 11.71 8.56
CA GLU A 270 12.92 12.95 8.53
C GLU A 270 12.84 13.69 9.87
N ASP A 271 11.62 13.89 10.40
CA ASP A 271 11.37 14.56 11.67
C ASP A 271 12.02 13.82 12.85
N PHE A 272 11.92 12.49 12.88
CA PHE A 272 12.51 11.69 13.94
C PHE A 272 14.04 11.84 13.99
N ILE A 273 14.71 11.78 12.84
CA ILE A 273 16.16 11.93 12.78
C ILE A 273 16.58 13.32 13.20
N THR A 274 15.84 14.34 12.77
CA THR A 274 16.13 15.75 13.07
C THR A 274 15.94 16.06 14.55
N ALA A 275 14.79 15.63 15.12
CA ALA A 275 14.41 15.95 16.48
C ALA A 275 15.07 15.03 17.53
N ASN A 276 15.23 13.74 17.23
CA ASN A 276 15.66 12.76 18.24
C ASN A 276 17.08 12.22 18.00
N GLY A 277 17.54 12.17 16.75
CA GLY A 277 18.81 11.51 16.42
C GLY A 277 20.04 12.17 17.04
N LYS A 278 20.12 13.50 16.96
CA LYS A 278 21.20 14.28 17.60
C LYS A 278 21.01 14.44 19.11
N ASP A 279 19.74 14.68 19.53
CA ASP A 279 19.40 14.97 20.92
C ASP A 279 19.73 13.77 21.82
N ALA A 280 19.57 12.54 21.32
CA ALA A 280 19.94 11.33 22.05
C ALA A 280 21.39 11.37 22.54
N ILE A 281 22.34 11.72 21.66
CA ILE A 281 23.76 11.77 21.98
C ILE A 281 24.01 12.87 23.01
N VAL A 282 23.44 14.06 22.81
CA VAL A 282 23.66 15.23 23.64
C VAL A 282 23.03 15.05 25.02
N LYS A 283 21.77 14.60 25.10
CA LYS A 283 21.05 14.37 26.36
C LYS A 283 21.71 13.29 27.23
N ILE A 284 22.24 12.23 26.60
CA ILE A 284 23.03 11.23 27.34
C ILE A 284 24.34 11.84 27.88
N LEU A 285 25.04 12.64 27.07
CA LEU A 285 26.27 13.31 27.49
C LEU A 285 26.01 14.33 28.60
N SER A 286 24.96 15.17 28.49
CA SER A 286 24.52 16.10 29.53
C SER A 286 24.21 15.37 30.84
N LEU A 287 23.48 14.25 30.78
CA LEU A 287 23.16 13.44 31.96
C LEU A 287 24.42 12.98 32.68
N VAL A 288 25.42 12.51 31.93
CA VAL A 288 26.69 12.04 32.51
C VAL A 288 27.50 13.20 33.10
N ILE A 289 27.68 14.30 32.35
CA ILE A 289 28.47 15.45 32.79
C ILE A 289 27.84 16.07 34.04
N ILE A 290 26.56 16.39 34.01
CA ILE A 290 25.86 17.02 35.13
C ILE A 290 25.82 16.07 36.34
N GLY A 291 25.58 14.77 36.10
CA GLY A 291 25.64 13.77 37.16
C GLY A 291 26.99 13.76 37.87
N ILE A 292 28.10 13.74 37.13
CA ILE A 292 29.45 13.79 37.70
C ILE A 292 29.66 15.09 38.48
N LEU A 293 29.25 16.24 37.95
CA LEU A 293 29.38 17.53 38.63
C LEU A 293 28.62 17.56 39.95
N LEU A 294 27.39 17.06 40.02
CA LEU A 294 26.60 16.97 41.25
C LEU A 294 27.28 16.09 42.29
N PHE A 295 27.84 14.93 41.90
CA PHE A 295 28.57 14.05 42.84
C PHE A 295 29.88 14.67 43.33
N ILE A 296 30.57 15.47 42.53
CA ILE A 296 31.77 16.20 42.94
C ILE A 296 31.41 17.32 43.93
N MET A 297 30.25 18.00 43.74
CA MET A 297 29.82 19.08 44.62
C MET A 297 29.43 18.58 46.02
N ASP A 298 28.52 17.64 46.08
CA ASP A 298 28.13 16.92 47.29
C ASP A 298 27.45 15.59 46.93
N TRP A 299 28.11 14.45 47.26
CA TRP A 299 27.62 13.12 46.93
C TRP A 299 26.32 12.74 47.67
N ARG A 300 26.08 13.33 48.88
CA ARG A 300 24.89 13.03 49.70
C ARG A 300 23.65 13.65 49.05
N LEU A 301 23.75 14.91 48.67
CA LEU A 301 22.65 15.61 47.94
C LEU A 301 22.45 15.00 46.56
N ALA A 302 23.51 14.64 45.85
CA ALA A 302 23.45 13.99 44.56
C ALA A 302 22.69 12.64 44.61
N LEU A 303 22.96 11.82 45.65
CA LEU A 303 22.24 10.57 45.83
C LEU A 303 20.74 10.78 46.02
N MET A 304 20.35 11.81 46.78
CA MET A 304 18.92 12.15 46.99
C MET A 304 18.21 12.61 45.71
N THR A 305 18.93 13.27 44.81
CA THR A 305 18.37 13.68 43.50
C THR A 305 18.21 12.53 42.52
N VAL A 306 19.08 11.51 42.57
CA VAL A 306 19.05 10.34 41.71
C VAL A 306 18.03 9.30 42.19
N LEU A 307 17.74 9.22 43.49
CA LEU A 307 16.85 8.23 44.11
C LEU A 307 15.43 8.16 43.48
N PRO A 308 14.75 9.27 43.07
CA PRO A 308 13.44 9.22 42.40
C PRO A 308 13.49 8.67 40.95
N VAL A 309 14.64 8.72 40.29
CA VAL A 309 14.76 8.38 38.86
C VAL A 309 14.39 6.92 38.54
N PRO A 310 14.92 5.91 39.28
CA PRO A 310 14.52 4.51 39.07
C PRO A 310 13.01 4.29 39.26
N ILE A 311 12.37 4.98 40.19
CA ILE A 311 10.94 4.87 40.49
C ILE A 311 10.12 5.34 39.25
N VAL A 312 10.50 6.49 38.70
CA VAL A 312 9.87 7.04 37.49
C VAL A 312 10.05 6.07 36.32
N PHE A 313 11.25 5.52 36.14
CA PHE A 313 11.53 4.59 35.05
C PHE A 313 10.67 3.30 35.15
N ILE A 314 10.53 2.72 36.32
CA ILE A 314 9.68 1.54 36.56
C ILE A 314 8.20 1.85 36.28
N ILE A 315 7.72 3.03 36.72
CA ILE A 315 6.33 3.46 36.47
C ILE A 315 6.08 3.59 34.97
N VAL A 316 6.97 4.29 34.25
CA VAL A 316 6.85 4.50 32.80
C VAL A 316 6.91 3.18 32.04
N GLN A 317 7.81 2.26 32.42
CA GLN A 317 7.93 0.96 31.78
C GLN A 317 6.64 0.11 31.93
N LYS A 318 6.07 0.03 33.14
CA LYS A 318 4.84 -0.71 33.39
C LYS A 318 3.62 -0.11 32.66
N LEU A 319 3.56 1.22 32.57
CA LEU A 319 2.47 1.90 31.89
C LEU A 319 2.59 1.80 30.37
N PHE A 320 3.82 1.67 29.84
CA PHE A 320 4.06 1.57 28.41
C PHE A 320 3.36 0.36 27.78
N ASP A 321 3.40 -0.82 28.40
CA ASP A 321 2.72 -2.01 27.91
C ASP A 321 1.20 -1.83 27.89
N ALA A 322 0.64 -1.20 28.92
CA ALA A 322 -0.79 -0.88 28.98
C ALA A 322 -1.21 0.17 27.93
N MET A 323 -0.30 1.09 27.59
CA MET A 323 -0.51 2.11 26.56
C MET A 323 -0.49 1.50 25.16
N ALA A 324 0.42 0.57 24.89
CA ALA A 324 0.54 -0.08 23.58
C ALA A 324 -0.79 -0.70 23.11
N ILE A 325 -1.51 -1.37 24.02
CA ILE A 325 -2.82 -1.95 23.73
C ILE A 325 -3.85 -0.86 23.37
N ARG A 326 -3.83 0.30 24.05
CA ARG A 326 -4.77 1.39 23.79
C ARG A 326 -4.45 2.11 22.47
N TYR A 327 -3.18 2.36 22.19
CA TYR A 327 -2.76 2.94 20.90
C TYR A 327 -3.10 2.04 19.71
N THR A 328 -3.01 0.72 19.86
CA THR A 328 -3.50 -0.23 18.86
C THR A 328 -5.00 -0.02 18.55
N LYS A 329 -5.81 0.21 19.60
CA LYS A 329 -7.24 0.50 19.41
C LYS A 329 -7.49 1.85 18.74
N VAL A 330 -6.70 2.87 19.08
CA VAL A 330 -6.71 4.18 18.39
C VAL A 330 -6.43 4.00 16.92
N TRP A 331 -5.39 3.23 16.59
CA TRP A 331 -5.01 2.96 15.20
C TRP A 331 -6.12 2.25 14.43
N LYS A 332 -6.68 1.14 14.96
CA LYS A 332 -7.81 0.42 14.32
C LYS A 332 -9.01 1.32 14.04
N ASN A 333 -9.40 2.12 15.01
CA ASN A 333 -10.52 3.05 14.85
C ASN A 333 -10.17 4.19 13.87
N GLY A 334 -8.91 4.62 13.80
CA GLY A 334 -8.43 5.62 12.84
C GLY A 334 -8.45 5.12 11.40
N VAL A 335 -8.05 3.86 11.17
CA VAL A 335 -8.16 3.21 9.85
C VAL A 335 -9.62 3.16 9.42
N SER A 336 -10.52 2.62 10.27
CA SER A 336 -11.96 2.56 9.96
C SER A 336 -12.59 3.93 9.69
N HIS A 337 -12.14 4.98 10.40
CA HIS A 337 -12.55 6.36 10.14
C HIS A 337 -12.09 6.85 8.76
N GLY A 338 -10.82 6.58 8.40
CA GLY A 338 -10.26 6.92 7.08
C GLY A 338 -10.95 6.19 5.94
N GLU A 339 -11.21 4.90 6.09
CA GLU A 339 -11.94 4.08 5.11
C GLU A 339 -13.37 4.58 4.89
N THR A 340 -14.09 4.92 5.99
CA THR A 340 -15.44 5.47 5.89
C THR A 340 -15.46 6.79 5.13
N LEU A 341 -14.51 7.69 5.40
CA LEU A 341 -14.38 8.96 4.70
C LEU A 341 -14.09 8.75 3.20
N HIS A 342 -13.15 7.85 2.89
CA HIS A 342 -12.77 7.53 1.51
C HIS A 342 -13.96 6.95 0.71
N ASP A 343 -14.71 6.04 1.32
CA ASP A 343 -15.90 5.42 0.74
C ASP A 343 -16.98 6.46 0.40
N ILE A 344 -17.32 7.33 1.37
CA ILE A 344 -18.31 8.40 1.17
C ILE A 344 -17.89 9.39 0.08
N LEU A 345 -16.62 9.81 0.07
CA LEU A 345 -16.12 10.78 -0.92
C LEU A 345 -16.05 10.20 -2.33
N ASN A 346 -15.63 8.95 -2.48
CA ASN A 346 -15.64 8.27 -3.78
C ASN A 346 -17.06 8.05 -4.29
N GLY A 347 -17.99 7.73 -3.38
CA GLY A 347 -19.41 7.53 -3.68
C GLY A 347 -20.25 8.80 -3.67
N ILE A 348 -19.66 10.01 -3.63
CA ILE A 348 -20.39 11.27 -3.39
C ILE A 348 -21.51 11.51 -4.41
N ARG A 349 -21.32 11.10 -5.67
CA ARG A 349 -22.36 11.21 -6.70
C ARG A 349 -23.58 10.36 -6.37
N VAL A 350 -23.37 9.15 -5.82
CA VAL A 350 -24.45 8.26 -5.38
C VAL A 350 -25.16 8.87 -4.19
N VAL A 351 -24.44 9.34 -3.19
CA VAL A 351 -24.99 10.02 -2.01
C VAL A 351 -25.90 11.17 -2.44
N LYS A 352 -25.41 12.05 -3.34
CA LYS A 352 -26.15 13.19 -3.88
C LYS A 352 -27.36 12.77 -4.71
N SER A 353 -27.23 11.72 -5.54
CA SER A 353 -28.33 11.25 -6.40
C SER A 353 -29.53 10.70 -5.62
N TYR A 354 -29.27 10.11 -4.44
CA TYR A 354 -30.30 9.54 -3.58
C TYR A 354 -30.70 10.44 -2.40
N GLY A 355 -30.10 11.64 -2.25
CA GLY A 355 -30.40 12.58 -1.14
C GLY A 355 -30.08 12.02 0.24
N ASN A 356 -29.06 11.14 0.34
CA ASN A 356 -28.71 10.43 1.59
C ASN A 356 -27.62 11.13 2.41
N GLU A 357 -27.41 12.44 2.21
CA GLU A 357 -26.35 13.20 2.88
C GLU A 357 -26.44 13.11 4.40
N VAL A 358 -27.64 13.24 4.97
CA VAL A 358 -27.86 13.20 6.42
C VAL A 358 -27.43 11.86 7.02
N ARG A 359 -27.77 10.76 6.33
CA ARG A 359 -27.39 9.40 6.75
C ARG A 359 -25.89 9.19 6.73
N GLU A 360 -25.22 9.65 5.67
CA GLU A 360 -23.76 9.50 5.55
C GLU A 360 -23.01 10.44 6.52
N ILE A 361 -23.53 11.64 6.80
CA ILE A 361 -23.00 12.50 7.86
C ILE A 361 -23.12 11.81 9.22
N GLN A 362 -24.24 11.18 9.53
CA GLN A 362 -24.40 10.45 10.78
C GLN A 362 -23.42 9.27 10.88
N ARG A 363 -23.30 8.45 9.82
CA ARG A 363 -22.34 7.33 9.74
C ARG A 363 -20.90 7.78 10.00
N TYR A 364 -20.48 8.89 9.37
CA TYR A 364 -19.17 9.47 9.58
C TYR A 364 -18.99 9.99 11.01
N THR A 365 -20.00 10.69 11.55
CA THR A 365 -19.98 11.23 12.92
C THR A 365 -19.80 10.13 13.94
N GLU A 366 -20.54 9.03 13.84
CA GLU A 366 -20.43 7.88 14.74
C GLU A 366 -19.03 7.23 14.69
N CYS A 367 -18.44 7.14 13.50
CA CYS A 367 -17.10 6.61 13.32
C CYS A 367 -16.04 7.56 13.91
N SER A 368 -16.19 8.87 13.66
CA SER A 368 -15.32 9.93 14.20
C SER A 368 -15.37 9.98 15.73
N GLU A 369 -16.55 9.88 16.33
CA GLU A 369 -16.71 9.82 17.80
C GLU A 369 -16.04 8.58 18.42
N ARG A 370 -16.17 7.41 17.78
CA ARG A 370 -15.48 6.19 18.25
C ARG A 370 -13.98 6.36 18.25
N TRP A 371 -13.43 6.94 17.18
CA TRP A 371 -12.01 7.24 17.09
C TRP A 371 -11.60 8.27 18.15
N ALA A 372 -12.29 9.41 18.26
CA ALA A 372 -12.02 10.46 19.24
C ALA A 372 -12.07 9.93 20.68
N LYS A 373 -13.08 9.12 21.04
CA LYS A 373 -13.17 8.46 22.36
C LYS A 373 -11.97 7.54 22.63
N SER A 374 -11.47 6.87 21.60
CA SER A 374 -10.26 6.03 21.71
C SER A 374 -9.01 6.87 21.95
N CYS A 375 -8.85 7.98 21.21
CA CYS A 375 -7.76 8.93 21.37
C CYS A 375 -7.73 9.51 22.78
N VAL A 376 -8.88 10.02 23.25
CA VAL A 376 -8.99 10.60 24.60
C VAL A 376 -8.58 9.58 25.68
N ARG A 377 -9.04 8.32 25.58
CA ARG A 377 -8.69 7.28 26.56
C ARG A 377 -7.20 6.91 26.54
N ALA A 378 -6.56 6.94 25.39
CA ALA A 378 -5.13 6.68 25.26
C ALA A 378 -4.32 7.86 25.80
N GLU A 379 -4.68 9.09 25.42
CA GLU A 379 -3.98 10.32 25.82
C GLU A 379 -4.17 10.63 27.32
N MET A 380 -5.33 10.34 27.92
CA MET A 380 -5.56 10.52 29.36
C MET A 380 -4.54 9.80 30.23
N MET A 381 -4.10 8.59 29.84
CA MET A 381 -3.03 7.89 30.57
C MET A 381 -1.70 8.64 30.48
N TRP A 382 -1.40 9.18 29.31
CA TRP A 382 -0.18 9.94 29.11
C TRP A 382 -0.20 11.25 29.90
N TYR A 383 -1.32 11.99 29.83
CA TYR A 383 -1.51 13.21 30.61
C TYR A 383 -1.50 13.01 32.13
N LEU A 384 -1.78 11.80 32.61
CA LEU A 384 -1.60 11.47 34.03
C LEU A 384 -0.17 11.08 34.36
N THR A 385 0.51 10.37 33.46
CA THR A 385 1.88 9.84 33.68
C THR A 385 2.93 10.95 33.75
N ILE A 386 2.84 11.96 32.88
CA ILE A 386 3.82 13.05 32.84
C ILE A 386 3.80 13.85 34.15
N PRO A 387 2.67 14.42 34.63
CA PRO A 387 2.67 15.17 35.88
C PRO A 387 3.02 14.31 37.10
N ALA A 388 2.61 13.03 37.11
CA ALA A 388 3.00 12.13 38.20
C ALA A 388 4.53 11.89 38.23
N SER A 389 5.14 11.69 37.07
CA SER A 389 6.58 11.54 36.94
C SER A 389 7.31 12.83 37.34
N GLU A 390 6.81 13.99 36.92
CA GLU A 390 7.34 15.29 37.29
C GLU A 390 7.24 15.56 38.80
N PHE A 391 6.13 15.22 39.41
CA PHE A 391 5.96 15.33 40.86
C PHE A 391 6.98 14.49 41.59
N ILE A 392 7.21 13.23 41.17
CA ILE A 392 8.19 12.34 41.78
C ILE A 392 9.62 12.90 41.66
N LEU A 393 9.99 13.41 40.47
CA LEU A 393 11.28 14.05 40.26
C LEU A 393 11.43 15.32 41.13
N THR A 394 10.36 16.12 41.23
CA THR A 394 10.36 17.34 42.04
C THR A 394 10.58 17.05 43.54
N ILE A 395 10.16 15.89 44.05
CA ILE A 395 10.47 15.46 45.42
C ILE A 395 11.98 15.46 45.67
N GLY A 396 12.78 15.02 44.68
CA GLY A 396 14.27 15.11 44.78
C GLY A 396 14.77 16.54 45.00
N ASN A 397 14.16 17.51 44.33
CA ASN A 397 14.50 18.91 44.50
C ASN A 397 14.11 19.45 45.91
N PHE A 398 12.99 19.00 46.48
CA PHE A 398 12.60 19.34 47.84
C PHE A 398 13.61 18.80 48.87
N PHE A 399 14.12 17.58 48.67
CA PHE A 399 15.21 17.06 49.54
C PHE A 399 16.46 17.90 49.47
N VAL A 400 16.87 18.34 48.28
CA VAL A 400 18.02 19.23 48.11
C VAL A 400 17.80 20.54 48.83
N LEU A 401 16.63 21.16 48.70
CA LEU A 401 16.32 22.41 49.40
C LEU A 401 16.32 22.26 50.94
N TYR A 402 15.73 21.17 51.45
CA TYR A 402 15.66 20.92 52.87
C TYR A 402 17.06 20.63 53.49
N PHE A 403 17.76 19.65 52.95
CA PHE A 403 19.08 19.27 53.45
C PHE A 403 20.15 20.30 53.12
N GLY A 404 20.16 20.86 51.92
CA GLY A 404 21.05 21.93 51.52
C GLY A 404 20.82 23.22 52.31
N GLY A 405 19.55 23.52 52.65
CA GLY A 405 19.18 24.62 53.55
C GLY A 405 19.78 24.43 54.96
N ASN A 406 19.66 23.23 55.53
CA ASN A 406 20.30 22.90 56.80
C ASN A 406 21.84 23.03 56.72
N MET A 407 22.47 22.59 55.64
CA MET A 407 23.92 22.75 55.42
C MET A 407 24.35 24.22 55.32
N ILE A 408 23.49 25.13 54.88
CA ILE A 408 23.76 26.57 54.91
C ILE A 408 23.69 27.09 56.35
N LEU A 409 22.70 26.67 57.16
CA LEU A 409 22.60 27.03 58.56
C LEU A 409 23.80 26.53 59.36
N ASP A 410 24.36 25.36 59.04
CA ASP A 410 25.55 24.77 59.64
C ASP A 410 26.86 25.33 59.05
N HIS A 411 26.80 26.34 58.18
CA HIS A 411 27.93 26.97 57.50
C HIS A 411 28.82 26.02 56.69
N THR A 412 28.31 24.86 56.28
CA THR A 412 29.04 23.87 55.46
C THR A 412 28.82 24.06 53.96
N MET A 413 27.79 24.85 53.56
CA MET A 413 27.49 25.19 52.19
C MET A 413 27.14 26.67 52.06
N THR A 414 27.51 27.30 50.93
CA THR A 414 27.11 28.68 50.62
C THR A 414 25.75 28.75 49.90
N LEU A 415 25.09 29.91 49.96
CA LEU A 415 23.83 30.13 49.26
C LEU A 415 23.99 29.95 47.74
N GLY A 416 25.11 30.46 47.19
CA GLY A 416 25.41 30.30 45.76
C GLY A 416 25.66 28.85 45.37
N GLN A 417 26.25 28.02 46.25
CA GLN A 417 26.40 26.59 46.01
C GLN A 417 25.08 25.88 45.99
N LEU A 418 24.14 26.21 46.87
CA LEU A 418 22.80 25.62 46.85
C LEU A 418 22.03 25.96 45.58
N ILE A 419 22.08 27.24 45.15
CA ILE A 419 21.41 27.68 43.91
C ILE A 419 22.04 26.99 42.69
N GLN A 420 23.37 26.93 42.63
CA GLN A 420 24.07 26.16 41.59
C GLN A 420 23.62 24.70 41.55
N PHE A 421 23.54 24.06 42.71
CA PHE A 421 23.16 22.66 42.85
C PHE A 421 21.72 22.44 42.36
N THR A 422 20.76 23.26 42.79
CA THR A 422 19.35 23.16 42.36
C THR A 422 19.17 23.40 40.89
N THR A 423 19.95 24.29 40.29
CA THR A 423 19.95 24.52 38.83
C THR A 423 20.46 23.30 38.07
N TYR A 424 21.56 22.69 38.54
CA TYR A 424 22.07 21.45 37.95
C TYR A 424 21.09 20.28 38.09
N VAL A 425 20.36 20.19 39.20
CA VAL A 425 19.27 19.19 39.35
C VAL A 425 18.15 19.40 38.33
N ALA A 426 17.74 20.64 38.11
CA ALA A 426 16.76 20.96 37.08
C ALA A 426 17.26 20.56 35.67
N MET A 427 18.53 20.84 35.37
CA MET A 427 19.17 20.44 34.11
C MET A 427 19.34 18.92 33.99
N LEU A 428 19.60 18.20 35.11
CA LEU A 428 19.69 16.72 35.13
C LEU A 428 18.34 16.07 34.80
N TYR A 429 17.24 16.64 35.26
CA TYR A 429 15.91 16.06 35.03
C TYR A 429 15.38 16.24 33.59
N GLU A 430 15.89 17.19 32.82
CA GLU A 430 15.51 17.42 31.44
C GLU A 430 15.82 16.23 30.49
N PRO A 431 17.05 15.67 30.45
CA PRO A 431 17.34 14.43 29.76
C PRO A 431 16.47 13.26 30.19
N ILE A 432 16.13 13.17 31.48
CA ILE A 432 15.26 12.10 32.00
C ILE A 432 13.84 12.25 31.48
N ARG A 433 13.28 13.47 31.44
CA ARG A 433 11.96 13.74 30.80
C ARG A 433 11.96 13.36 29.32
N TRP A 434 13.03 13.66 28.61
CA TRP A 434 13.19 13.28 27.21
C TRP A 434 13.24 11.75 27.04
N LEU A 435 13.96 11.02 27.90
CA LEU A 435 13.99 9.55 27.91
C LEU A 435 12.60 8.93 28.14
N ILE A 436 11.75 9.56 28.96
CA ILE A 436 10.37 9.14 29.19
C ILE A 436 9.55 9.22 27.89
N GLN A 437 9.80 10.21 27.02
CA GLN A 437 9.03 10.43 25.79
C GLN A 437 9.50 9.60 24.58
N ILE A 438 10.77 9.19 24.58
CA ILE A 438 11.40 8.44 23.49
C ILE A 438 10.62 7.19 23.04
N PRO A 439 10.13 6.33 23.95
CA PRO A 439 9.41 5.11 23.52
C PRO A 439 8.19 5.38 22.65
N ARG A 440 7.45 6.49 22.89
CA ARG A 440 6.32 6.92 22.06
C ARG A 440 6.80 7.31 20.66
N ASN A 441 7.80 8.19 20.56
CA ASN A 441 8.32 8.66 19.28
C ASN A 441 8.93 7.51 18.46
N LEU A 442 9.63 6.59 19.13
CA LEU A 442 10.19 5.39 18.50
C LEU A 442 9.11 4.45 17.98
N ALA A 443 7.97 4.29 18.69
CA ALA A 443 6.89 3.43 18.26
C ALA A 443 6.29 3.97 16.95
N ASP A 444 5.91 5.25 16.92
CA ASP A 444 5.30 5.89 15.74
C ASP A 444 6.25 5.87 14.53
N THR A 445 7.53 6.21 14.76
CA THR A 445 8.54 6.21 13.69
C THR A 445 8.84 4.80 13.19
N SER A 446 8.87 3.80 14.08
CA SER A 446 9.11 2.40 13.68
C SER A 446 8.03 1.86 12.76
N VAL A 447 6.77 2.27 12.97
CA VAL A 447 5.65 1.90 12.08
C VAL A 447 5.85 2.50 10.69
N SER A 448 6.09 3.82 10.61
CA SER A 448 6.33 4.50 9.33
C SER A 448 7.57 3.96 8.62
N ALA A 449 8.64 3.71 9.38
CA ALA A 449 9.86 3.09 8.84
C ALA A 449 9.61 1.67 8.31
N GLY A 450 8.84 0.84 9.03
CA GLY A 450 8.46 -0.48 8.57
C GLY A 450 7.73 -0.43 7.24
N LYS A 451 6.74 0.45 7.13
CA LYS A 451 5.95 0.68 5.92
C LYS A 451 6.79 1.15 4.72
N VAL A 452 7.75 2.05 4.96
CA VAL A 452 8.69 2.52 3.93
C VAL A 452 9.62 1.39 3.47
N PHE A 453 10.23 0.67 4.42
CA PHE A 453 11.14 -0.42 4.08
C PHE A 453 10.44 -1.64 3.50
N GLU A 454 9.15 -1.86 3.79
CA GLU A 454 8.32 -2.85 3.11
C GLU A 454 8.35 -2.64 1.60
N ILE A 455 8.13 -1.40 1.13
CA ILE A 455 8.19 -1.08 -0.30
C ILE A 455 9.63 -1.19 -0.83
N LEU A 456 10.61 -0.66 -0.10
CA LEU A 456 12.01 -0.65 -0.55
C LEU A 456 12.64 -2.04 -0.63
N ASP A 457 12.27 -2.93 0.29
CA ASP A 457 12.77 -4.31 0.38
C ASP A 457 11.91 -5.31 -0.43
N GLU A 458 10.79 -4.84 -1.05
CA GLU A 458 9.90 -5.71 -1.81
C GLU A 458 10.55 -6.20 -3.10
N ASP A 459 10.51 -7.51 -3.28
CA ASP A 459 10.97 -8.13 -4.51
C ASP A 459 9.90 -8.00 -5.60
N THR A 460 10.32 -7.61 -6.81
CA THR A 460 9.42 -7.55 -7.97
C THR A 460 9.24 -8.95 -8.57
N ASP A 461 7.98 -9.37 -8.76
CA ASP A 461 7.66 -10.69 -9.35
C ASP A 461 8.10 -10.79 -10.82
N VAL A 462 8.12 -9.66 -11.54
CA VAL A 462 8.49 -9.58 -12.95
C VAL A 462 9.80 -8.79 -13.07
N ARG A 463 10.89 -9.48 -13.36
CA ARG A 463 12.24 -8.88 -13.55
C ARG A 463 12.80 -9.28 -14.88
N ASP A 464 13.67 -8.43 -15.40
CA ASP A 464 14.52 -8.84 -16.51
C ASP A 464 15.52 -9.89 -16.03
N CYS A 465 15.86 -10.83 -16.91
CA CYS A 465 16.95 -11.79 -16.66
C CYS A 465 18.30 -11.07 -16.59
N ASP A 466 19.36 -11.77 -16.19
CA ASP A 466 20.69 -11.16 -16.02
C ASP A 466 21.30 -10.64 -17.36
N ASP A 467 20.85 -11.18 -18.50
CA ASP A 467 21.29 -10.75 -19.84
C ASP A 467 20.06 -10.64 -20.78
N PRO A 468 19.24 -9.60 -20.63
CA PRO A 468 18.02 -9.46 -21.41
C PRO A 468 18.31 -9.03 -22.85
N VAL A 469 17.60 -9.64 -23.80
CA VAL A 469 17.76 -9.38 -25.23
C VAL A 469 16.97 -8.13 -25.62
N ASP A 470 17.63 -7.19 -26.31
CA ASP A 470 16.97 -6.12 -27.04
C ASP A 470 16.53 -6.64 -28.42
N LEU A 471 15.22 -6.91 -28.55
CA LEU A 471 14.62 -7.50 -29.74
C LEU A 471 13.97 -6.42 -30.61
N ASP A 472 14.31 -6.38 -31.91
CA ASP A 472 13.52 -5.64 -32.92
C ASP A 472 12.32 -6.49 -33.35
N ILE A 473 11.17 -6.21 -32.75
CA ILE A 473 9.96 -7.01 -32.86
C ILE A 473 9.39 -6.92 -34.27
N GLN A 474 9.13 -8.10 -34.87
CA GLN A 474 8.44 -8.21 -36.16
C GLN A 474 6.97 -8.46 -36.01
N GLY A 475 6.56 -9.15 -34.90
CA GLY A 475 5.16 -9.25 -34.49
C GLY A 475 4.55 -10.64 -34.48
N ASP A 476 5.35 -11.72 -34.59
CA ASP A 476 4.86 -13.09 -34.35
C ASP A 476 4.71 -13.32 -32.86
N ILE A 477 3.57 -13.88 -32.41
CA ILE A 477 3.31 -14.18 -30.98
C ILE A 477 2.84 -15.61 -30.86
N GLU A 478 3.49 -16.39 -29.97
CA GLU A 478 3.15 -17.78 -29.75
C GLU A 478 2.90 -18.04 -28.26
N PHE A 479 1.78 -18.68 -27.95
CA PHE A 479 1.46 -19.20 -26.63
C PHE A 479 1.63 -20.70 -26.68
N ASP A 480 2.38 -21.27 -25.75
CA ASP A 480 2.67 -22.70 -25.66
C ASP A 480 2.34 -23.21 -24.25
N GLY A 481 1.18 -23.90 -24.12
CA GLY A 481 0.73 -24.48 -22.87
C GLY A 481 0.61 -23.50 -21.70
N VAL A 482 0.14 -22.28 -21.95
CA VAL A 482 0.18 -21.19 -20.96
C VAL A 482 -0.90 -21.34 -19.90
N TYR A 483 -0.46 -21.39 -18.64
CA TYR A 483 -1.30 -21.27 -17.44
C TYR A 483 -0.99 -19.97 -16.71
N PHE A 484 -2.04 -19.30 -16.21
CA PHE A 484 -1.89 -18.13 -15.38
C PHE A 484 -3.09 -17.91 -14.46
N GLY A 485 -2.83 -17.50 -13.22
CA GLY A 485 -3.82 -17.02 -12.27
C GLY A 485 -3.24 -15.95 -11.34
N TYR A 486 -4.04 -14.93 -11.00
CA TYR A 486 -3.66 -13.91 -10.02
C TYR A 486 -3.47 -14.50 -8.61
N LYS A 487 -4.09 -15.66 -8.36
CA LYS A 487 -3.82 -16.53 -7.22
C LYS A 487 -3.36 -17.88 -7.74
N VAL A 488 -2.30 -18.44 -7.18
CA VAL A 488 -1.66 -19.69 -7.67
C VAL A 488 -2.66 -20.84 -7.81
N TYR A 489 -3.58 -20.96 -6.85
CA TYR A 489 -4.60 -22.02 -6.82
C TYR A 489 -5.84 -21.74 -7.70
N ASN A 490 -5.98 -20.55 -8.28
CA ASN A 490 -7.13 -20.17 -9.11
C ASN A 490 -6.66 -19.69 -10.49
N PRO A 491 -6.31 -20.60 -11.42
CA PRO A 491 -5.89 -20.22 -12.74
C PRO A 491 -7.06 -19.63 -13.56
N VAL A 492 -6.81 -18.45 -14.10
CA VAL A 492 -7.71 -17.74 -15.00
C VAL A 492 -7.54 -18.23 -16.43
N LEU A 493 -6.30 -18.48 -16.86
CA LEU A 493 -5.97 -19.10 -18.15
C LEU A 493 -5.43 -20.51 -17.89
N LYS A 494 -5.89 -21.46 -18.70
CA LYS A 494 -5.63 -22.90 -18.53
C LYS A 494 -5.28 -23.50 -19.88
N ASP A 495 -4.01 -23.88 -20.08
CA ASP A 495 -3.52 -24.58 -21.26
C ASP A 495 -3.84 -23.82 -22.56
N ILE A 496 -3.41 -22.58 -22.64
CA ILE A 496 -3.60 -21.76 -23.84
C ILE A 496 -2.45 -22.04 -24.80
N THR A 497 -2.77 -22.59 -25.95
CA THR A 497 -1.80 -22.83 -27.05
C THR A 497 -2.35 -22.27 -28.34
N CYS A 498 -1.74 -21.21 -28.88
CA CYS A 498 -2.12 -20.60 -30.14
C CYS A 498 -0.97 -19.77 -30.72
N LYS A 499 -1.02 -19.56 -32.03
CA LYS A 499 -0.05 -18.74 -32.76
C LYS A 499 -0.71 -17.62 -33.52
N ILE A 500 -0.20 -16.42 -33.36
CA ILE A 500 -0.60 -15.18 -34.04
C ILE A 500 0.54 -14.80 -34.97
N ASN A 501 0.25 -14.64 -36.26
CA ASN A 501 1.27 -14.33 -37.25
C ASN A 501 1.47 -12.81 -37.37
N LYS A 502 2.68 -12.41 -37.78
CA LYS A 502 3.02 -11.03 -38.11
C LYS A 502 2.00 -10.37 -39.02
N GLY A 503 1.53 -9.20 -38.64
CA GLY A 503 0.58 -8.38 -39.42
C GLY A 503 -0.86 -8.89 -39.39
N GLU A 504 -1.16 -9.94 -38.62
CA GLU A 504 -2.49 -10.53 -38.47
C GLU A 504 -3.32 -9.75 -37.45
N MET A 505 -4.61 -9.59 -37.72
CA MET A 505 -5.57 -9.04 -36.77
C MET A 505 -6.35 -10.17 -36.09
N ILE A 506 -6.11 -10.34 -34.80
CA ILE A 506 -6.79 -11.34 -33.96
C ILE A 506 -7.85 -10.69 -33.08
N GLY A 507 -9.07 -11.25 -33.09
CA GLY A 507 -10.12 -10.89 -32.14
C GLY A 507 -10.19 -11.88 -30.97
N ILE A 508 -10.11 -11.42 -29.72
CA ILE A 508 -10.31 -12.25 -28.53
C ILE A 508 -11.78 -12.12 -28.09
N VAL A 509 -12.49 -13.24 -28.02
CA VAL A 509 -13.93 -13.34 -27.73
C VAL A 509 -14.18 -14.26 -26.55
N GLY A 510 -15.21 -14.00 -25.76
CA GLY A 510 -15.63 -14.83 -24.63
C GLY A 510 -16.46 -14.03 -23.61
N HIS A 511 -17.07 -14.75 -22.68
CA HIS A 511 -17.85 -14.13 -21.59
C HIS A 511 -17.00 -13.17 -20.73
N SER A 512 -17.66 -12.27 -19.99
CA SER A 512 -16.94 -11.41 -19.04
C SER A 512 -16.24 -12.26 -17.97
N GLY A 513 -15.00 -11.90 -17.61
CA GLY A 513 -14.22 -12.64 -16.60
C GLY A 513 -13.52 -13.92 -17.10
N VAL A 514 -13.62 -14.29 -18.39
CA VAL A 514 -13.03 -15.54 -18.92
C VAL A 514 -11.49 -15.48 -19.11
N GLY A 515 -10.86 -14.31 -18.95
CA GLY A 515 -9.41 -14.15 -19.07
C GLY A 515 -8.92 -13.34 -20.29
N LYS A 516 -9.81 -12.65 -21.03
CA LYS A 516 -9.41 -11.82 -22.19
C LYS A 516 -8.36 -10.76 -21.85
N SER A 517 -8.64 -9.90 -20.88
CA SER A 517 -7.69 -8.86 -20.44
C SER A 517 -6.44 -9.46 -19.76
N THR A 518 -6.57 -10.65 -19.16
CA THR A 518 -5.42 -11.38 -18.59
C THR A 518 -4.45 -11.80 -19.69
N MET A 519 -4.93 -12.24 -20.85
CA MET A 519 -4.10 -12.60 -21.99
C MET A 519 -3.30 -11.38 -22.51
N ILE A 520 -3.95 -10.22 -22.58
CA ILE A 520 -3.29 -8.94 -22.91
C ILE A 520 -2.20 -8.58 -21.89
N ASN A 521 -2.51 -8.69 -20.60
CA ASN A 521 -1.56 -8.37 -19.55
C ASN A 521 -0.30 -9.25 -19.59
N LEU A 522 -0.42 -10.50 -20.03
CA LEU A 522 0.71 -11.40 -20.23
C LEU A 522 1.55 -11.00 -21.47
N ILE A 523 0.92 -10.58 -22.58
CA ILE A 523 1.65 -10.07 -23.77
C ILE A 523 2.44 -8.79 -23.44
N LEU A 524 1.87 -7.92 -22.58
CA LEU A 524 2.56 -6.71 -22.09
C LEU A 524 3.62 -7.02 -21.03
N ARG A 525 3.74 -8.29 -20.63
CA ARG A 525 4.60 -8.73 -19.53
C ARG A 525 4.40 -7.88 -18.28
N LEU A 526 3.13 -7.59 -17.95
CA LEU A 526 2.74 -7.01 -16.66
C LEU A 526 2.73 -8.09 -15.57
N TYR A 527 2.61 -9.35 -15.99
CA TYR A 527 2.70 -10.56 -15.19
C TYR A 527 3.44 -11.62 -15.99
N ASP A 528 4.13 -12.55 -15.34
CA ASP A 528 4.71 -13.74 -15.94
C ASP A 528 3.76 -14.93 -15.84
N CYS A 529 3.72 -15.80 -16.86
CA CYS A 529 2.91 -17.02 -16.82
C CYS A 529 3.41 -17.98 -15.72
N THR A 530 2.46 -18.70 -15.10
CA THR A 530 2.75 -19.65 -14.02
C THR A 530 3.36 -20.96 -14.58
N GLN A 531 2.84 -21.42 -15.74
CA GLN A 531 3.35 -22.58 -16.48
C GLN A 531 3.25 -22.30 -17.97
N GLY A 532 4.02 -23.01 -18.79
CA GLY A 532 4.14 -22.77 -20.21
C GLY A 532 4.99 -21.54 -20.52
N GLU A 533 5.02 -21.13 -21.76
CA GLU A 533 5.79 -19.97 -22.21
C GLU A 533 5.08 -19.17 -23.32
N ILE A 534 5.43 -17.89 -23.38
CA ILE A 534 4.99 -16.98 -24.44
C ILE A 534 6.25 -16.55 -25.18
N ARG A 535 6.22 -16.68 -26.50
CA ARG A 535 7.34 -16.29 -27.38
C ARG A 535 6.92 -15.15 -28.29
N ILE A 536 7.82 -14.21 -28.48
CA ILE A 536 7.67 -13.14 -29.49
C ILE A 536 8.82 -13.31 -30.48
N ASP A 537 8.48 -13.48 -31.76
CA ASP A 537 9.45 -13.76 -32.84
C ASP A 537 10.39 -14.93 -32.48
N GLY A 538 9.86 -15.96 -31.79
CA GLY A 538 10.60 -17.14 -31.37
C GLY A 538 11.43 -16.99 -30.09
N VAL A 539 11.54 -15.80 -29.52
CA VAL A 539 12.23 -15.52 -28.25
C VAL A 539 11.25 -15.54 -27.10
N ASN A 540 11.60 -16.22 -25.98
CA ASN A 540 10.74 -16.22 -24.80
C ASN A 540 10.60 -14.80 -24.25
N ILE A 541 9.37 -14.38 -23.93
CA ILE A 541 9.07 -13.02 -23.44
C ILE A 541 9.83 -12.69 -22.14
N LYS A 542 10.22 -13.69 -21.34
CA LYS A 542 11.00 -13.52 -20.11
C LYS A 542 12.45 -13.12 -20.37
N ASP A 543 12.98 -13.48 -21.56
CA ASP A 543 14.35 -13.17 -21.96
C ASP A 543 14.47 -11.84 -22.70
N ILE A 544 13.34 -11.21 -23.09
CA ILE A 544 13.30 -9.91 -23.74
C ILE A 544 13.35 -8.80 -22.68
N ALA A 545 14.16 -7.77 -22.87
CA ALA A 545 14.18 -6.59 -22.01
C ALA A 545 12.79 -5.91 -22.00
N GLN A 546 12.22 -5.65 -20.80
CA GLN A 546 10.88 -5.07 -20.66
C GLN A 546 10.77 -3.73 -21.41
N HIS A 547 11.82 -2.91 -21.38
CA HIS A 547 11.85 -1.64 -22.11
C HIS A 547 11.75 -1.87 -23.62
N SER A 548 12.54 -2.79 -24.17
CA SER A 548 12.53 -3.14 -25.59
C SER A 548 11.17 -3.66 -26.04
N LEU A 549 10.55 -4.55 -25.24
CA LEU A 549 9.22 -5.06 -25.52
C LEU A 549 8.17 -3.92 -25.53
N ARG A 550 8.08 -3.16 -24.44
CA ARG A 550 7.01 -2.16 -24.24
C ARG A 550 7.15 -0.95 -25.15
N SER A 551 8.36 -0.60 -25.56
CA SER A 551 8.59 0.47 -26.53
C SER A 551 8.09 0.14 -27.95
N GLN A 552 7.77 -1.12 -28.25
CA GLN A 552 7.31 -1.57 -29.56
C GLN A 552 5.87 -2.10 -29.54
N VAL A 553 5.18 -2.00 -28.38
CA VAL A 553 3.77 -2.39 -28.22
C VAL A 553 2.92 -1.15 -27.91
N GLY A 554 1.92 -0.89 -28.74
CA GLY A 554 0.97 0.19 -28.53
C GLY A 554 -0.34 -0.32 -27.91
N VAL A 555 -0.89 0.41 -26.95
CA VAL A 555 -2.10 0.00 -26.23
C VAL A 555 -3.15 1.09 -26.29
N VAL A 556 -4.38 0.73 -26.67
CA VAL A 556 -5.58 1.57 -26.56
C VAL A 556 -6.56 0.88 -25.61
N LEU A 557 -6.65 1.37 -24.38
CA LEU A 557 -7.48 0.79 -23.33
C LEU A 557 -8.93 1.28 -23.39
N GLN A 558 -9.84 0.50 -22.80
CA GLN A 558 -11.26 0.81 -22.67
C GLN A 558 -11.48 2.14 -21.93
N GLU A 559 -10.84 2.30 -20.77
CA GLU A 559 -10.81 3.56 -20.03
C GLU A 559 -9.56 4.34 -20.41
N THR A 560 -9.73 5.36 -21.23
CA THR A 560 -8.64 6.23 -21.64
C THR A 560 -8.22 7.16 -20.52
N PHE A 561 -7.00 6.98 -20.02
CA PHE A 561 -6.40 7.87 -19.05
C PHE A 561 -5.59 8.98 -19.73
N LEU A 562 -5.89 10.24 -19.37
CA LEU A 562 -5.09 11.40 -19.74
C LEU A 562 -4.46 12.01 -18.49
N PHE A 563 -3.17 12.32 -18.57
CA PHE A 563 -2.45 13.02 -17.51
C PHE A 563 -2.90 14.48 -17.41
N ASP A 564 -2.80 15.04 -16.21
CA ASP A 564 -3.02 16.48 -16.02
C ASP A 564 -1.88 17.25 -16.69
N GLY A 565 -2.19 17.85 -17.83
CA GLY A 565 -1.29 18.55 -18.72
C GLY A 565 -2.07 19.06 -19.92
N ASN A 566 -1.37 19.46 -20.98
CA ASN A 566 -2.03 19.89 -22.21
C ASN A 566 -2.23 18.72 -23.20
N VAL A 567 -2.96 18.97 -24.29
CA VAL A 567 -3.24 17.96 -25.33
C VAL A 567 -1.94 17.50 -25.99
N LEU A 568 -1.01 18.43 -26.27
CA LEU A 568 0.29 18.14 -26.90
C LEU A 568 1.08 17.11 -26.05
N GLU A 569 1.25 17.39 -24.75
CA GLU A 569 1.96 16.53 -23.80
C GLU A 569 1.33 15.14 -23.70
N ASN A 570 0.00 15.09 -23.73
CA ASN A 570 -0.71 13.82 -23.68
C ASN A 570 -0.53 12.98 -24.94
N ILE A 571 -0.46 13.58 -26.15
CA ILE A 571 -0.18 12.86 -27.40
C ILE A 571 1.30 12.44 -27.43
N ALA A 572 2.22 13.36 -27.08
CA ALA A 572 3.66 13.13 -27.09
C ALA A 572 4.14 12.18 -25.97
N TYR A 573 3.28 11.76 -25.04
CA TYR A 573 3.65 10.94 -23.88
C TYR A 573 4.46 9.69 -24.24
N ALA A 574 4.10 9.01 -25.34
CA ALA A 574 4.79 7.80 -25.79
C ALA A 574 6.10 8.08 -26.57
N LYS A 575 6.29 9.30 -27.07
CA LYS A 575 7.47 9.77 -27.79
C LYS A 575 7.75 11.22 -27.40
N PRO A 576 8.42 11.48 -26.25
CA PRO A 576 8.63 12.83 -25.73
C PRO A 576 9.41 13.76 -26.67
N ASP A 577 10.30 13.20 -27.49
CA ASP A 577 11.13 13.94 -28.45
C ASP A 577 10.45 14.19 -29.81
N ALA A 578 9.13 13.90 -29.90
CA ALA A 578 8.38 14.11 -31.13
C ALA A 578 8.26 15.58 -31.47
N THR A 579 8.46 15.92 -32.76
CA THR A 579 8.24 17.28 -33.24
C THR A 579 6.75 17.64 -33.24
N PHE A 580 6.45 18.91 -33.15
CA PHE A 580 5.05 19.38 -33.20
C PHE A 580 4.33 18.93 -34.49
N GLU A 581 5.05 18.87 -35.60
CA GLU A 581 4.54 18.38 -36.89
C GLU A 581 4.15 16.91 -36.85
N GLU A 582 4.97 16.06 -36.19
CA GLU A 582 4.66 14.64 -35.98
C GLU A 582 3.39 14.48 -35.12
N VAL A 583 3.25 15.27 -34.06
CA VAL A 583 2.04 15.27 -33.21
C VAL A 583 0.80 15.66 -34.00
N ILE A 584 0.86 16.74 -34.82
CA ILE A 584 -0.25 17.14 -35.69
C ILE A 584 -0.59 16.04 -36.69
N ARG A 585 0.40 15.40 -37.27
CA ARG A 585 0.20 14.28 -38.22
C ARG A 585 -0.52 13.10 -37.57
N ALA A 586 -0.08 12.71 -36.37
CA ALA A 586 -0.72 11.67 -35.59
C ALA A 586 -2.16 12.04 -35.23
N ALA A 587 -2.41 13.27 -34.78
CA ALA A 587 -3.73 13.78 -34.48
C ALA A 587 -4.68 13.81 -35.70
N LYS A 588 -4.19 14.15 -36.89
CA LYS A 588 -4.94 14.10 -38.14
C LYS A 588 -5.33 12.67 -38.51
N ILE A 589 -4.41 11.71 -38.38
CA ILE A 589 -4.68 10.29 -38.64
C ILE A 589 -5.72 9.76 -37.66
N ALA A 590 -5.66 10.18 -36.40
CA ALA A 590 -6.60 9.81 -35.32
C ALA A 590 -7.94 10.54 -35.41
N ASN A 591 -8.19 11.38 -36.43
CA ASN A 591 -9.35 12.25 -36.53
C ASN A 591 -9.54 13.17 -35.29
N ALA A 592 -8.44 13.55 -34.64
CA ALA A 592 -8.45 14.39 -33.43
C ALA A 592 -8.16 15.87 -33.72
N HIS A 593 -7.45 16.17 -34.82
CA HIS A 593 -6.99 17.52 -35.15
C HIS A 593 -8.13 18.56 -35.19
N ASP A 594 -9.27 18.24 -35.82
CA ASP A 594 -10.36 19.16 -36.04
C ASP A 594 -11.06 19.60 -34.75
N PHE A 595 -11.17 18.73 -33.76
CA PHE A 595 -11.73 19.17 -32.48
C PHE A 595 -10.67 19.87 -31.62
N ILE A 596 -9.39 19.42 -31.65
CA ILE A 596 -8.29 20.07 -30.91
C ILE A 596 -8.16 21.54 -31.33
N THR A 597 -8.22 21.84 -32.62
CA THR A 597 -8.11 23.21 -33.11
C THR A 597 -9.31 24.11 -32.71
N LYS A 598 -10.42 23.54 -32.28
CA LYS A 598 -11.60 24.25 -31.77
C LYS A 598 -11.54 24.49 -30.26
N LEU A 599 -10.59 23.87 -29.54
CA LEU A 599 -10.37 24.15 -28.15
C LEU A 599 -9.77 25.54 -27.95
N PRO A 600 -9.99 26.19 -26.80
CA PRO A 600 -9.56 27.58 -26.56
C PRO A 600 -8.09 27.86 -26.91
N ASP A 601 -7.17 26.97 -26.51
CA ASP A 601 -5.72 27.09 -26.74
C ASP A 601 -5.18 26.00 -27.69
N GLY A 602 -6.07 25.35 -28.46
CA GLY A 602 -5.70 24.29 -29.40
C GLY A 602 -4.93 23.15 -28.70
N TYR A 603 -3.76 22.81 -29.19
CA TYR A 603 -2.89 21.76 -28.61
C TYR A 603 -2.34 22.10 -27.22
N ASN A 604 -2.30 23.38 -26.83
CA ASN A 604 -1.87 23.82 -25.52
C ASN A 604 -3.02 23.84 -24.48
N THR A 605 -4.25 23.50 -24.90
CA THR A 605 -5.40 23.43 -23.98
C THR A 605 -5.14 22.39 -22.90
N ARG A 606 -5.27 22.79 -21.63
CA ARG A 606 -5.20 21.85 -20.48
C ARG A 606 -6.44 20.97 -20.46
N VAL A 607 -6.19 19.65 -20.34
CA VAL A 607 -7.27 18.66 -20.37
C VAL A 607 -7.87 18.38 -18.97
N GLY A 608 -7.25 18.89 -17.91
CA GLY A 608 -7.66 18.68 -16.52
C GLY A 608 -7.45 17.26 -16.03
N ASN A 609 -7.79 17.01 -14.76
CA ASN A 609 -7.61 15.71 -14.13
C ASN A 609 -8.38 14.62 -14.90
N LYS A 610 -7.68 13.59 -15.38
CA LYS A 610 -8.21 12.48 -16.21
C LYS A 610 -8.94 12.93 -17.48
N GLY A 611 -8.67 14.14 -17.99
CA GLY A 611 -9.34 14.68 -19.18
C GLY A 611 -10.83 14.98 -18.98
N TYR A 612 -11.24 15.37 -17.77
CA TYR A 612 -12.64 15.62 -17.39
C TYR A 612 -13.36 16.64 -18.29
N GLN A 613 -12.62 17.56 -18.88
CA GLN A 613 -13.16 18.60 -19.78
C GLN A 613 -13.47 18.10 -21.20
N LEU A 614 -13.06 16.89 -21.54
CA LEU A 614 -13.24 16.27 -22.85
C LEU A 614 -14.33 15.19 -22.81
N SER A 615 -15.05 15.06 -23.92
CA SER A 615 -15.98 13.93 -24.12
C SER A 615 -15.23 12.58 -24.17
N GLY A 616 -15.93 11.49 -23.94
CA GLY A 616 -15.34 10.15 -24.02
C GLY A 616 -14.66 9.87 -25.37
N GLY A 617 -15.29 10.29 -26.47
CA GLY A 617 -14.75 10.11 -27.82
C GLY A 617 -13.54 10.99 -28.13
N GLU A 618 -13.47 12.19 -27.56
CA GLU A 618 -12.30 13.08 -27.70
C GLU A 618 -11.09 12.51 -26.94
N ARG A 619 -11.30 12.04 -25.70
CA ARG A 619 -10.24 11.36 -24.93
C ARG A 619 -9.69 10.16 -25.70
N GLN A 620 -10.57 9.35 -26.27
CA GLN A 620 -10.19 8.15 -27.00
C GLN A 620 -9.39 8.48 -28.28
N ARG A 621 -9.78 9.52 -29.04
CA ARG A 621 -9.02 9.96 -30.23
C ARG A 621 -7.64 10.51 -29.83
N ILE A 622 -7.49 11.15 -28.68
CA ILE A 622 -6.16 11.54 -28.16
C ILE A 622 -5.33 10.28 -27.84
N ALA A 623 -5.90 9.25 -27.24
CA ALA A 623 -5.17 8.00 -26.97
C ALA A 623 -4.79 7.27 -28.25
N ILE A 624 -5.65 7.26 -29.27
CA ILE A 624 -5.32 6.72 -30.59
C ILE A 624 -4.19 7.53 -31.23
N ALA A 625 -4.20 8.87 -31.13
CA ALA A 625 -3.11 9.73 -31.61
C ALA A 625 -1.79 9.42 -30.89
N ARG A 626 -1.81 9.17 -29.58
CA ARG A 626 -0.66 8.70 -28.79
C ARG A 626 -0.12 7.39 -29.33
N ALA A 627 -0.98 6.41 -29.60
CA ALA A 627 -0.62 5.11 -30.14
C ALA A 627 -0.05 5.21 -31.58
N ILE A 628 -0.61 6.09 -32.42
CA ILE A 628 -0.11 6.35 -33.78
C ILE A 628 1.29 6.99 -33.75
N LEU A 629 1.51 7.98 -32.88
CA LEU A 629 2.78 8.66 -32.74
C LEU A 629 3.89 7.73 -32.25
N HIS A 630 3.52 6.76 -31.42
CA HIS A 630 4.42 5.73 -30.91
C HIS A 630 4.94 4.79 -32.00
N ASP A 631 4.17 4.57 -33.07
CA ASP A 631 4.46 3.70 -34.23
C ASP A 631 4.85 2.25 -33.86
N PRO A 632 4.04 1.54 -33.05
CA PRO A 632 4.35 0.22 -32.55
C PRO A 632 4.24 -0.87 -33.63
N LYS A 633 4.92 -2.01 -33.41
CA LYS A 633 4.81 -3.22 -34.25
C LYS A 633 3.61 -4.09 -33.87
N ILE A 634 3.29 -4.13 -32.58
CA ILE A 634 2.14 -4.84 -32.02
C ILE A 634 1.16 -3.82 -31.46
N ILE A 635 -0.13 -3.99 -31.74
CA ILE A 635 -1.20 -3.13 -31.23
C ILE A 635 -2.18 -3.95 -30.39
N ILE A 636 -2.53 -3.44 -29.25
CA ILE A 636 -3.53 -4.00 -28.35
C ILE A 636 -4.71 -3.02 -28.24
N LEU A 637 -5.91 -3.50 -28.59
CA LEU A 637 -7.15 -2.75 -28.52
C LEU A 637 -8.10 -3.40 -27.52
N ASP A 638 -8.38 -2.71 -26.41
CA ASP A 638 -9.34 -3.18 -25.41
C ASP A 638 -10.62 -2.35 -25.51
N GLU A 639 -11.69 -2.92 -26.07
CA GLU A 639 -13.06 -2.36 -26.18
C GLU A 639 -13.15 -0.86 -26.56
N ALA A 640 -12.40 -0.45 -27.56
CA ALA A 640 -12.18 0.95 -27.92
C ALA A 640 -13.44 1.76 -28.38
N THR A 641 -14.69 1.26 -28.27
CA THR A 641 -15.87 1.94 -28.83
C THR A 641 -17.13 1.87 -27.95
N ALA A 642 -17.01 1.57 -26.66
CA ALA A 642 -18.18 1.48 -25.78
C ALA A 642 -18.78 2.88 -25.49
N SER A 643 -20.12 3.01 -25.57
CA SER A 643 -20.89 4.19 -25.11
C SER A 643 -20.74 5.50 -25.92
N LEU A 644 -20.43 5.43 -27.23
CA LEU A 644 -20.28 6.60 -28.10
C LEU A 644 -21.45 6.78 -29.06
N ASP A 645 -21.66 8.00 -29.51
CA ASP A 645 -22.60 8.30 -30.58
C ASP A 645 -22.12 7.73 -31.93
N THR A 646 -23.02 7.45 -32.86
CA THR A 646 -22.72 6.77 -34.12
C THR A 646 -21.68 7.50 -34.99
N GLN A 647 -21.69 8.84 -34.99
CA GLN A 647 -20.76 9.62 -35.80
C GLN A 647 -19.32 9.56 -35.22
N THR A 648 -19.18 9.73 -33.92
CA THR A 648 -17.91 9.61 -33.21
C THR A 648 -17.37 8.18 -33.31
N GLU A 649 -18.25 7.17 -33.19
CA GLU A 649 -17.85 5.76 -33.37
C GLU A 649 -17.26 5.52 -34.76
N LYS A 650 -17.85 6.05 -35.84
CA LYS A 650 -17.32 5.91 -37.19
C LYS A 650 -15.93 6.55 -37.32
N GLN A 651 -15.74 7.77 -36.78
CA GLN A 651 -14.45 8.44 -36.81
C GLN A 651 -13.35 7.66 -36.06
N ILE A 652 -13.70 7.01 -34.96
CA ILE A 652 -12.78 6.16 -34.19
C ILE A 652 -12.45 4.88 -34.95
N GLN A 653 -13.46 4.23 -35.55
CA GLN A 653 -13.24 3.03 -36.38
C GLN A 653 -12.33 3.32 -37.59
N ASP A 654 -12.52 4.45 -38.26
CA ASP A 654 -11.65 4.89 -39.35
C ASP A 654 -10.19 5.14 -38.88
N ALA A 655 -10.04 5.75 -37.69
CA ALA A 655 -8.72 5.97 -37.10
C ALA A 655 -8.05 4.65 -36.68
N LEU A 656 -8.78 3.73 -36.08
CA LEU A 656 -8.30 2.39 -35.72
C LEU A 656 -7.89 1.59 -36.96
N GLY A 657 -8.69 1.63 -38.04
CA GLY A 657 -8.34 0.97 -39.31
C GLY A 657 -7.04 1.49 -39.94
N LYS A 658 -6.73 2.79 -39.77
CA LYS A 658 -5.42 3.35 -40.17
C LYS A 658 -4.29 2.92 -39.27
N LEU A 659 -4.56 2.83 -37.93
CA LEU A 659 -3.59 2.42 -36.93
C LEU A 659 -3.17 0.96 -37.12
N THR A 660 -4.12 0.04 -37.38
CA THR A 660 -3.90 -1.42 -37.44
C THR A 660 -3.22 -1.87 -38.73
N LYS A 661 -3.24 -1.06 -39.79
CA LYS A 661 -2.76 -1.44 -41.12
C LYS A 661 -1.26 -1.82 -41.12
N GLY A 662 -0.97 -3.08 -41.48
CA GLY A 662 0.37 -3.62 -41.56
C GLY A 662 1.05 -3.94 -40.22
N ARG A 663 0.28 -3.99 -39.13
CA ARG A 663 0.77 -4.29 -37.77
C ARG A 663 0.01 -5.48 -37.18
N THR A 664 0.70 -6.25 -36.36
CA THR A 664 0.04 -7.33 -35.60
C THR A 664 -0.91 -6.70 -34.59
N THR A 665 -2.21 -7.06 -34.67
CA THR A 665 -3.24 -6.42 -33.87
C THR A 665 -4.01 -7.45 -33.04
N ILE A 666 -4.15 -7.20 -31.75
CA ILE A 666 -4.93 -8.02 -30.84
C ILE A 666 -6.06 -7.15 -30.30
N ALA A 667 -7.30 -7.50 -30.62
CA ALA A 667 -8.47 -6.74 -30.21
C ALA A 667 -9.39 -7.57 -29.30
N ILE A 668 -9.71 -7.04 -28.10
CA ILE A 668 -10.82 -7.58 -27.31
C ILE A 668 -12.11 -7.06 -27.95
N ALA A 669 -12.91 -7.99 -28.45
CA ALA A 669 -14.10 -7.64 -29.20
C ALA A 669 -15.37 -7.88 -28.38
N HIS A 670 -16.06 -6.79 -28.08
CA HIS A 670 -17.41 -6.79 -27.51
C HIS A 670 -18.48 -6.45 -28.54
N ARG A 671 -18.09 -6.02 -29.76
CA ARG A 671 -19.01 -5.69 -30.87
C ARG A 671 -18.77 -6.56 -32.10
N LEU A 672 -19.86 -6.96 -32.74
CA LEU A 672 -19.85 -7.76 -33.97
C LEU A 672 -19.05 -7.13 -35.12
N SER A 673 -19.02 -5.78 -35.20
CA SER A 673 -18.28 -5.05 -36.23
C SER A 673 -16.75 -5.24 -36.10
N THR A 674 -16.24 -5.32 -34.90
CA THR A 674 -14.79 -5.58 -34.64
C THR A 674 -14.47 -7.05 -34.96
N LEU A 675 -15.40 -7.98 -34.68
CA LEU A 675 -15.23 -9.40 -34.94
C LEU A 675 -15.20 -9.74 -36.43
N SER A 676 -15.96 -9.01 -37.25
CA SER A 676 -16.04 -9.25 -38.69
C SER A 676 -14.77 -8.81 -39.45
N ASN A 677 -13.98 -7.93 -38.88
CA ASN A 677 -12.77 -7.40 -39.50
C ASN A 677 -11.50 -8.15 -39.06
N ALA A 678 -11.59 -9.04 -38.06
CA ALA A 678 -10.46 -9.86 -37.62
C ALA A 678 -10.18 -11.00 -38.60
N ASP A 679 -8.92 -11.26 -38.89
CA ASP A 679 -8.50 -12.37 -39.75
C ASP A 679 -8.87 -13.72 -39.11
N ARG A 680 -8.55 -13.86 -37.80
CA ARG A 680 -8.96 -15.03 -37.00
C ARG A 680 -9.40 -14.58 -35.60
N LEU A 681 -10.10 -15.48 -34.93
CA LEU A 681 -10.68 -15.27 -33.61
C LEU A 681 -10.18 -16.32 -32.62
N ILE A 682 -9.79 -15.86 -31.43
CA ILE A 682 -9.52 -16.67 -30.25
C ILE A 682 -10.77 -16.66 -29.39
N VAL A 683 -11.45 -17.80 -29.25
CA VAL A 683 -12.64 -17.92 -28.41
C VAL A 683 -12.27 -18.58 -27.10
N LEU A 684 -12.37 -17.82 -26.01
CA LEU A 684 -12.10 -18.29 -24.66
C LEU A 684 -13.42 -18.73 -23.98
N ASP A 685 -13.40 -19.91 -23.39
CA ASP A 685 -14.47 -20.39 -22.52
C ASP A 685 -13.86 -21.09 -21.29
N LYS A 686 -14.37 -20.75 -20.09
CA LYS A 686 -13.90 -21.26 -18.79
C LYS A 686 -12.36 -21.22 -18.62
N GLY A 687 -11.72 -20.20 -19.19
CA GLY A 687 -10.26 -20.01 -19.15
C GLY A 687 -9.45 -20.84 -20.14
N ARG A 688 -10.08 -21.58 -21.03
CA ARG A 688 -9.42 -22.41 -22.06
C ARG A 688 -9.68 -21.85 -23.46
N LEU A 689 -8.81 -22.17 -24.41
CA LEU A 689 -9.04 -21.94 -25.83
C LEU A 689 -10.09 -22.97 -26.33
N ALA A 690 -11.34 -22.50 -26.47
CA ALA A 690 -12.43 -23.34 -26.92
C ALA A 690 -12.46 -23.51 -28.46
N GLU A 691 -12.24 -22.39 -29.17
CA GLU A 691 -12.28 -22.37 -30.64
C GLU A 691 -11.24 -21.36 -31.17
N PHE A 692 -10.66 -21.66 -32.33
CA PHE A 692 -9.72 -20.81 -33.04
C PHE A 692 -9.97 -20.94 -34.55
N GLY A 693 -10.12 -19.84 -35.27
CA GLY A 693 -10.37 -19.81 -36.70
C GLY A 693 -11.01 -18.52 -37.18
N THR A 694 -11.36 -18.48 -38.45
CA THR A 694 -12.04 -17.34 -39.09
C THR A 694 -13.49 -17.20 -38.65
N HIS A 695 -14.09 -16.02 -38.79
CA HIS A 695 -15.50 -15.78 -38.51
C HIS A 695 -16.43 -16.80 -39.21
N ALA A 696 -16.16 -17.09 -40.50
CA ALA A 696 -16.97 -18.00 -41.32
C ALA A 696 -16.89 -19.44 -40.80
N GLU A 697 -15.68 -19.95 -40.51
CA GLU A 697 -15.45 -21.28 -39.96
C GLU A 697 -16.16 -21.49 -38.63
N LEU A 698 -16.02 -20.53 -37.71
CA LEU A 698 -16.58 -20.60 -36.36
C LEU A 698 -18.10 -20.52 -36.39
N MET A 699 -18.68 -19.74 -37.30
CA MET A 699 -20.15 -19.72 -37.52
C MET A 699 -20.70 -21.05 -38.03
N GLN A 700 -19.93 -21.75 -38.89
CA GLN A 700 -20.32 -23.06 -39.41
C GLN A 700 -20.27 -24.16 -38.34
N LYS A 701 -19.28 -24.11 -37.44
CA LYS A 701 -19.10 -25.06 -36.32
C LYS A 701 -20.24 -25.02 -35.31
N LYS A 702 -21.04 -23.94 -35.26
CA LYS A 702 -22.16 -23.72 -34.32
C LYS A 702 -21.80 -23.96 -32.85
N GLY A 703 -20.57 -23.68 -32.47
CA GLY A 703 -20.01 -23.85 -31.12
C GLY A 703 -20.30 -22.69 -30.19
N VAL A 704 -19.31 -22.39 -29.31
CA VAL A 704 -19.37 -21.29 -28.32
C VAL A 704 -19.49 -19.93 -29.00
N TYR A 705 -18.68 -19.71 -30.05
CA TYR A 705 -18.71 -18.47 -30.83
C TYR A 705 -20.08 -18.18 -31.44
N TYR A 706 -20.69 -19.18 -32.10
CA TYR A 706 -22.02 -19.04 -32.69
C TYR A 706 -23.06 -18.63 -31.67
N LYS A 707 -23.04 -19.24 -30.47
CA LYS A 707 -23.98 -18.92 -29.39
C LYS A 707 -23.82 -17.47 -28.93
N LEU A 708 -22.58 -16.99 -28.78
CA LEU A 708 -22.28 -15.61 -28.40
C LEU A 708 -22.76 -14.60 -29.43
N VAL A 709 -22.53 -14.86 -30.74
CA VAL A 709 -22.97 -14.01 -31.85
C VAL A 709 -24.49 -13.95 -31.93
N MET A 710 -25.17 -15.10 -31.78
CA MET A 710 -26.64 -15.15 -31.84
C MET A 710 -27.27 -14.41 -30.66
N ALA A 711 -26.77 -14.57 -29.46
CA ALA A 711 -27.22 -13.82 -28.28
C ALA A 711 -27.08 -12.30 -28.49
N GLN A 712 -25.96 -11.85 -29.06
CA GLN A 712 -25.71 -10.44 -29.34
C GLN A 712 -26.60 -9.87 -30.43
N ARG A 713 -26.88 -10.66 -31.50
CA ARG A 713 -27.84 -10.30 -32.56
C ARG A 713 -29.25 -10.17 -32.03
N GLN A 714 -29.69 -11.06 -31.14
CA GLN A 714 -31.03 -10.98 -30.52
C GLN A 714 -31.16 -9.69 -29.67
N THR A 715 -30.16 -9.36 -28.85
CA THR A 715 -30.15 -8.13 -28.06
C THR A 715 -30.17 -6.87 -28.93
N THR A 716 -29.49 -6.88 -30.08
CA THR A 716 -29.51 -5.77 -31.06
C THR A 716 -30.86 -5.64 -31.77
N LYS A 717 -31.51 -6.75 -32.08
CA LYS A 717 -32.87 -6.74 -32.66
C LYS A 717 -33.89 -6.22 -31.67
N MET A 718 -33.85 -6.62 -30.41
CA MET A 718 -34.73 -6.08 -29.35
C MET A 718 -34.56 -4.58 -29.12
N LYS A 719 -33.34 -4.05 -29.24
CA LYS A 719 -33.07 -2.59 -29.16
C LYS A 719 -33.56 -1.82 -30.39
N LYS A 720 -33.75 -2.47 -31.55
CA LYS A 720 -34.24 -1.86 -32.80
C LYS A 720 -35.74 -2.04 -33.02
N SER A 721 -36.43 -2.86 -32.21
CA SER A 721 -37.88 -2.94 -32.24
C SER A 721 -38.46 -1.70 -31.55
N PRO A 722 -39.22 -0.84 -32.25
CA PRO A 722 -39.78 0.35 -31.63
C PRO A 722 -40.91 -0.09 -30.70
N THR A 723 -40.73 0.14 -29.40
CA THR A 723 -41.85 0.28 -28.46
C THR A 723 -42.58 1.61 -28.77
N ALA A 724 -43.10 1.76 -29.99
CA ALA A 724 -43.85 2.95 -30.41
C ALA A 724 -45.36 2.74 -30.30
N ASP A 725 -45.86 1.55 -29.90
CA ASP A 725 -47.30 1.27 -29.84
C ASP A 725 -47.89 1.12 -28.42
N LEU A 726 -47.18 1.48 -27.36
CA LEU A 726 -47.70 1.37 -25.99
C LEU A 726 -47.96 2.72 -25.28
N LEU A 727 -47.86 3.85 -25.95
CA LEU A 727 -48.21 5.17 -25.43
C LEU A 727 -49.35 5.89 -26.17
N SER A 728 -50.16 5.17 -26.94
CA SER A 728 -51.36 5.72 -27.57
C SER A 728 -52.68 5.13 -27.04
N VAL A 729 -52.76 4.83 -25.75
CA VAL A 729 -54.05 4.62 -25.09
C VAL A 729 -54.07 5.29 -23.74
N LYS A 730 -54.69 6.52 -23.76
CA LYS A 730 -55.18 7.38 -22.70
C LYS A 730 -54.16 8.17 -21.91
#